data_d33bb4487c29e790a0bfd8c2706d07da
#
_entry.id   d33bb4487c29e790a0bfd8c2706d07da
#
_cell.length_a   1.000
_cell.length_b   1.000
_cell.length_c   1.000
_cell.angle_alpha   90.00
_cell.angle_beta   90.00
_cell.angle_gamma   90.00
#
_symmetry.space_group_name_H-M   'P 1'
#
loop_
_entity.id
_entity.type
_entity.pdbx_description
1 polymer ?
#
loop_
_entity_poly.entity_id
_entity_poly.type
_entity_poly.pdbx_seq_one_letter_code
_entity_poly.pdbx_strand_id
1 'polypeptide(L)'
;MILNCIVIPINAQNSTVLIPEVVIDQYYNQKIEDPYRHLEDLSNPEVKSWIETQSKTAQYFLNNIEKKQFLIDKQIELDTKNKFVISKLKVTHDEYHYYLKRLATENVAKLYYKTSFNGKEHLLYDPIWFNNSETKNFIINYFQPDWKNSKIAISLTEKGKEISQIIILNIHTNQVLSEVLENTWPSDVGGLQWLPDDSGFIYVHFPNATANSKNFLLNTSALQHKIGESQKNDTTIFSKQFCQHLNIKEEDFPTINIESQSNKYLIGTTSGANAYSNAYYLPINEIGSKNWKPLFLKQELIKEYTIIGDSIVFKTSYNAPNFKIGITSIKNPNFKQAKTLVPESKDYVITDFTVTAEGLYYVTSKNSVQAKLYKYTSKRHEEIILPKIYGNIELSSHGQSNPKLWITVKGWTTNSERYEYTNNVLTPKNVHNTSNILNNIVVEEVEVTGHDGQKIPLSIFYHRDMVKNGENQVLIDGYGAYGVSMKPTLKTHRLLWLLEGGVYAVAHVRGGGEKGSDWHKGGYKAFKSNTWKDFISCAEYLTSNQYTSPKKMAILSGSAGGILIGRAITERPDLFAAAIIEFGLLNMLRFETHNNGANNTKEFGSLKDPEEFKALLEMDAYHHVKQNEKYPAVLLTAGLNDPRVPVWFSTKFIAKLQMYDVSNNPKLLLVDSDSGHGIDDTKTKIFERYANIIAFAFKQTGHPEYQF
;
A
#
# COMPACT_ATOMS: atom_id res chain seq x y z
N MET A 1 -32.79 -8.67 -50.28
CA MET A 1 -31.34 -8.39 -50.22
C MET A 1 -30.93 -8.54 -48.77
N ILE A 2 -30.48 -9.75 -48.41
CA ILE A 2 -30.10 -10.11 -47.05
C ILE A 2 -28.61 -9.77 -46.94
N LEU A 3 -28.28 -8.74 -46.16
CA LEU A 3 -26.89 -8.40 -45.84
C LEU A 3 -26.38 -9.43 -44.80
N ASN A 4 -25.58 -10.39 -45.26
CA ASN A 4 -24.79 -11.24 -44.36
C ASN A 4 -23.67 -10.39 -43.74
N CYS A 5 -23.82 -9.97 -42.50
CA CYS A 5 -22.70 -9.50 -41.69
C CYS A 5 -21.77 -10.69 -41.41
N ILE A 6 -20.66 -10.78 -42.11
CA ILE A 6 -19.55 -11.66 -41.78
C ILE A 6 -18.96 -11.13 -40.49
N VAL A 7 -19.30 -11.79 -39.38
CA VAL A 7 -18.59 -11.61 -38.10
C VAL A 7 -17.22 -12.30 -38.26
N ILE A 8 -16.20 -11.52 -38.52
CA ILE A 8 -14.82 -12.01 -38.46
C ILE A 8 -14.51 -12.18 -36.96
N PRO A 9 -14.24 -13.40 -36.50
CA PRO A 9 -13.76 -13.59 -35.13
C PRO A 9 -12.39 -12.89 -35.03
N ILE A 10 -12.32 -11.73 -34.38
CA ILE A 10 -11.06 -11.13 -34.03
C ILE A 10 -10.45 -11.98 -32.92
N ASN A 11 -9.59 -12.93 -33.31
CA ASN A 11 -8.71 -13.60 -32.38
C ASN A 11 -7.87 -12.52 -31.71
N ALA A 12 -8.02 -12.37 -30.40
CA ALA A 12 -7.20 -11.47 -29.58
C ALA A 12 -5.67 -11.81 -29.63
N GLN A 13 -5.31 -12.89 -30.31
CA GLN A 13 -3.94 -13.34 -30.57
C GLN A 13 -3.22 -12.64 -31.74
N ASN A 14 -3.89 -11.83 -32.56
CA ASN A 14 -3.25 -11.10 -33.68
C ASN A 14 -2.62 -9.75 -33.26
N SER A 15 -2.33 -9.52 -31.98
CA SER A 15 -1.35 -8.53 -31.61
C SER A 15 0.01 -9.03 -32.09
N THR A 16 0.74 -8.23 -32.84
CA THR A 16 2.08 -8.52 -33.39
C THR A 16 2.93 -9.26 -32.34
N VAL A 17 3.14 -10.56 -32.58
CA VAL A 17 4.01 -11.38 -31.71
C VAL A 17 5.39 -10.77 -31.78
N LEU A 18 5.90 -10.33 -30.64
CA LEU A 18 7.21 -9.69 -30.57
C LEU A 18 8.29 -10.74 -30.75
N ILE A 19 9.22 -10.48 -31.67
CA ILE A 19 10.35 -11.40 -31.93
C ILE A 19 11.32 -11.32 -30.75
N PRO A 20 11.72 -12.46 -30.16
CA PRO A 20 12.68 -12.49 -29.08
C PRO A 20 14.09 -12.03 -29.54
N GLU A 21 14.73 -11.19 -28.71
CA GLU A 21 16.13 -10.82 -28.84
C GLU A 21 16.88 -11.31 -27.61
N VAL A 22 17.42 -12.53 -27.70
CA VAL A 22 17.98 -13.23 -26.53
C VAL A 22 19.27 -12.58 -26.06
N VAL A 23 19.25 -12.07 -24.83
CA VAL A 23 20.43 -11.66 -24.08
C VAL A 23 20.75 -12.74 -23.04
N ILE A 24 22.02 -13.09 -22.90
CA ILE A 24 22.48 -14.07 -21.91
C ILE A 24 23.20 -13.35 -20.77
N ASP A 25 22.64 -13.40 -19.58
CA ASP A 25 23.31 -12.95 -18.37
C ASP A 25 24.09 -14.09 -17.72
N GLN A 26 25.25 -13.76 -17.15
CA GLN A 26 26.06 -14.68 -16.37
C GLN A 26 25.94 -14.33 -14.90
N TYR A 27 25.30 -15.20 -14.13
CA TYR A 27 25.25 -15.11 -12.68
C TYR A 27 25.99 -16.31 -12.07
N TYR A 28 27.11 -16.04 -11.40
CA TYR A 28 27.97 -17.11 -10.85
C TYR A 28 28.32 -18.16 -11.92
N ASN A 29 27.87 -19.41 -11.72
CA ASN A 29 28.10 -20.51 -12.67
C ASN A 29 26.89 -20.79 -13.58
N GLN A 30 25.88 -19.90 -13.60
CA GLN A 30 24.66 -20.11 -14.36
C GLN A 30 24.53 -19.07 -15.48
N LYS A 31 24.16 -19.54 -16.67
CA LYS A 31 23.75 -18.69 -17.80
C LYS A 31 22.25 -18.61 -17.82
N ILE A 32 21.70 -17.39 -17.81
CA ILE A 32 20.27 -17.12 -17.80
C ILE A 32 19.91 -16.35 -19.06
N GLU A 33 18.97 -16.89 -19.83
CA GLU A 33 18.47 -16.26 -21.06
C GLU A 33 17.36 -15.26 -20.75
N ASP A 34 17.45 -14.07 -21.34
CA ASP A 34 16.43 -13.04 -21.27
C ASP A 34 16.01 -12.66 -22.70
N PRO A 35 14.97 -13.30 -23.25
CA PRO A 35 14.55 -13.09 -24.64
C PRO A 35 13.88 -11.75 -24.91
N TYR A 36 13.49 -11.00 -23.87
CA TYR A 36 12.76 -9.73 -23.99
C TYR A 36 13.44 -8.58 -23.25
N ARG A 37 14.79 -8.61 -23.13
CA ARG A 37 15.58 -7.55 -22.51
C ARG A 37 15.36 -6.17 -23.16
N HIS A 38 15.19 -6.13 -24.48
CA HIS A 38 14.96 -4.90 -25.24
C HIS A 38 13.70 -4.14 -24.80
N LEU A 39 12.70 -4.81 -24.17
CA LEU A 39 11.52 -4.16 -23.60
C LEU A 39 11.82 -3.29 -22.36
N GLU A 40 13.03 -3.34 -21.81
CA GLU A 40 13.47 -2.44 -20.74
C GLU A 40 13.81 -1.03 -21.28
N ASP A 41 14.03 -0.86 -22.58
CA ASP A 41 14.32 0.42 -23.22
C ASP A 41 13.05 1.13 -23.68
N LEU A 42 12.47 1.91 -22.76
CA LEU A 42 11.30 2.74 -23.05
C LEU A 42 11.59 3.96 -23.94
N SER A 43 12.86 4.21 -24.32
CA SER A 43 13.19 5.25 -25.31
C SER A 43 13.00 4.76 -26.75
N ASN A 44 13.04 3.45 -26.99
CA ASN A 44 12.86 2.83 -28.29
C ASN A 44 11.42 3.01 -28.82
N PRO A 45 11.22 3.64 -30.01
CA PRO A 45 9.89 3.86 -30.58
C PRO A 45 9.11 2.58 -30.87
N GLU A 46 9.79 1.50 -31.23
CA GLU A 46 9.14 0.21 -31.52
C GLU A 46 8.56 -0.42 -30.24
N VAL A 47 9.30 -0.34 -29.14
CA VAL A 47 8.82 -0.75 -27.82
C VAL A 47 7.58 0.04 -27.40
N LYS A 48 7.61 1.37 -27.56
CA LYS A 48 6.45 2.23 -27.28
C LYS A 48 5.24 1.85 -28.13
N SER A 49 5.44 1.70 -29.43
CA SER A 49 4.35 1.32 -30.37
C SER A 49 3.76 -0.04 -30.02
N TRP A 50 4.60 -1.00 -29.63
CA TRP A 50 4.14 -2.31 -29.20
C TRP A 50 3.29 -2.22 -27.92
N ILE A 51 3.76 -1.47 -26.90
CA ILE A 51 3.02 -1.24 -25.64
C ILE A 51 1.65 -0.60 -25.92
N GLU A 52 1.61 0.42 -26.79
CA GLU A 52 0.35 1.07 -27.18
C GLU A 52 -0.60 0.10 -27.88
N THR A 53 -0.08 -0.76 -28.76
CA THR A 53 -0.88 -1.77 -29.47
C THR A 53 -1.44 -2.80 -28.51
N GLN A 54 -0.64 -3.29 -27.55
CA GLN A 54 -1.09 -4.21 -26.49
C GLN A 54 -2.19 -3.56 -25.64
N SER A 55 -1.99 -2.30 -25.24
CA SER A 55 -2.96 -1.56 -24.44
C SER A 55 -4.29 -1.35 -25.18
N LYS A 56 -4.26 -0.97 -26.47
CA LYS A 56 -5.45 -0.83 -27.31
C LYS A 56 -6.20 -2.15 -27.47
N THR A 57 -5.48 -3.26 -27.67
CA THR A 57 -6.07 -4.60 -27.76
C THR A 57 -6.74 -5.01 -26.46
N ALA A 58 -6.08 -4.78 -25.32
CA ALA A 58 -6.65 -5.06 -24.01
C ALA A 58 -7.90 -4.20 -23.75
N GLN A 59 -7.83 -2.91 -24.06
CA GLN A 59 -8.96 -1.98 -23.88
C GLN A 59 -10.16 -2.39 -24.77
N TYR A 60 -9.90 -2.78 -26.03
CA TYR A 60 -10.94 -3.28 -26.92
C TYR A 60 -11.59 -4.53 -26.35
N PHE A 61 -10.80 -5.52 -25.91
CA PHE A 61 -11.31 -6.74 -25.29
C PHE A 61 -12.20 -6.44 -24.08
N LEU A 62 -11.70 -5.60 -23.15
CA LEU A 62 -12.41 -5.25 -21.92
C LEU A 62 -13.70 -4.46 -22.20
N ASN A 63 -13.69 -3.57 -23.17
CA ASN A 63 -14.88 -2.75 -23.52
C ASN A 63 -16.00 -3.56 -24.17
N ASN A 64 -15.69 -4.73 -24.76
CA ASN A 64 -16.68 -5.63 -25.35
C ASN A 64 -17.28 -6.62 -24.35
N ILE A 65 -16.81 -6.65 -23.10
CA ILE A 65 -17.44 -7.48 -22.06
C ILE A 65 -18.80 -6.87 -21.71
N GLU A 66 -19.85 -7.64 -21.91
CA GLU A 66 -21.20 -7.26 -21.49
C GLU A 66 -21.21 -6.91 -20.00
N LYS A 67 -22.10 -6.04 -19.59
CA LYS A 67 -22.23 -5.62 -18.18
C LYS A 67 -21.02 -4.86 -17.56
N LYS A 68 -19.90 -4.65 -18.26
CA LYS A 68 -18.81 -3.84 -17.74
C LYS A 68 -19.28 -2.43 -17.34
N GLN A 69 -20.08 -1.78 -18.20
CA GLN A 69 -20.62 -0.45 -17.91
C GLN A 69 -21.48 -0.45 -16.64
N PHE A 70 -22.26 -1.49 -16.41
CA PHE A 70 -23.04 -1.65 -15.18
C PHE A 70 -22.16 -1.58 -13.91
N LEU A 71 -20.94 -2.14 -13.93
CA LEU A 71 -20.02 -2.04 -12.79
C LEU A 71 -19.57 -0.61 -12.54
N ILE A 72 -19.37 0.20 -13.58
CA ILE A 72 -19.05 1.62 -13.44
C ILE A 72 -20.26 2.37 -12.86
N ASP A 73 -21.44 2.17 -13.42
CA ASP A 73 -22.68 2.79 -12.97
C ASP A 73 -23.01 2.44 -11.52
N LYS A 74 -22.75 1.19 -11.14
CA LYS A 74 -22.94 0.72 -9.75
C LYS A 74 -21.99 1.40 -8.77
N GLN A 75 -20.75 1.65 -9.16
CA GLN A 75 -19.81 2.42 -8.35
C GLN A 75 -20.26 3.88 -8.21
N ILE A 76 -20.77 4.48 -9.28
CA ILE A 76 -21.33 5.84 -9.25
C ILE A 76 -22.56 5.89 -8.31
N GLU A 77 -23.45 4.89 -8.39
CA GLU A 77 -24.60 4.77 -7.49
C GLU A 77 -24.18 4.69 -6.02
N LEU A 78 -23.20 3.83 -5.72
CA LEU A 78 -22.67 3.65 -4.35
C LEU A 78 -21.99 4.92 -3.84
N ASP A 79 -21.22 5.59 -4.67
CA ASP A 79 -20.55 6.85 -4.34
C ASP A 79 -21.59 7.98 -4.08
N THR A 80 -22.62 8.07 -4.91
CA THR A 80 -23.68 9.08 -4.81
C THR A 80 -24.53 8.91 -3.53
N LYS A 81 -24.77 7.67 -3.08
CA LYS A 81 -25.50 7.41 -1.82
C LYS A 81 -24.81 8.02 -0.60
N ASN A 82 -23.49 8.16 -0.64
CA ASN A 82 -22.70 8.72 0.45
C ASN A 82 -22.62 10.26 0.41
N LYS A 83 -23.18 10.94 -0.61
CA LYS A 83 -23.10 12.41 -0.87
C LYS A 83 -21.67 12.93 -0.94
N PHE A 84 -20.78 12.51 -0.05
CA PHE A 84 -19.35 12.86 -0.02
C PHE A 84 -18.52 11.76 0.65
N VAL A 85 -17.23 11.76 0.35
CA VAL A 85 -16.22 10.92 0.98
C VAL A 85 -15.22 11.81 1.72
N ILE A 86 -14.93 11.48 2.99
CA ILE A 86 -13.89 12.12 3.79
C ILE A 86 -12.69 11.19 3.88
N SER A 87 -11.50 11.75 3.69
CA SER A 87 -10.22 11.07 3.87
C SER A 87 -9.20 11.98 4.56
N LYS A 88 -8.11 11.40 5.03
CA LYS A 88 -6.98 12.13 5.65
C LYS A 88 -7.40 13.07 6.78
N LEU A 89 -8.37 12.68 7.62
CA LEU A 89 -8.79 13.48 8.76
C LEU A 89 -7.65 13.63 9.77
N LYS A 90 -7.30 14.88 10.07
CA LYS A 90 -6.39 15.28 11.15
C LYS A 90 -7.14 16.18 12.13
N VAL A 91 -7.03 15.86 13.42
CA VAL A 91 -7.54 16.69 14.52
C VAL A 91 -6.33 17.26 15.23
N THR A 92 -6.26 18.58 15.45
CA THR A 92 -5.16 19.21 16.17
C THR A 92 -5.43 19.20 17.68
N HIS A 93 -4.41 19.56 18.46
CA HIS A 93 -4.53 19.68 19.93
C HIS A 93 -5.65 20.64 20.34
N ASP A 94 -5.87 21.70 19.55
CA ASP A 94 -6.91 22.72 19.76
C ASP A 94 -8.25 22.37 19.10
N GLU A 95 -8.46 21.08 18.78
CA GLU A 95 -9.72 20.55 18.23
C GLU A 95 -10.08 21.03 16.81
N TYR A 96 -9.15 21.63 16.05
CA TYR A 96 -9.37 21.89 14.64
C TYR A 96 -9.37 20.56 13.89
N HIS A 97 -10.34 20.41 12.98
CA HIS A 97 -10.50 19.22 12.14
C HIS A 97 -10.17 19.59 10.70
N TYR A 98 -9.08 19.09 10.16
CA TYR A 98 -8.68 19.23 8.76
C TYR A 98 -8.90 17.91 8.04
N TYR A 99 -9.44 17.94 6.83
CA TYR A 99 -9.71 16.72 6.07
C TYR A 99 -9.85 16.98 4.58
N LEU A 100 -9.57 15.96 3.79
CA LEU A 100 -9.92 15.95 2.40
C LEU A 100 -11.36 15.49 2.25
N LYS A 101 -12.16 16.23 1.49
CA LYS A 101 -13.56 15.91 1.17
C LYS A 101 -13.76 15.96 -0.33
N ARG A 102 -14.39 14.92 -0.87
CA ARG A 102 -14.78 14.81 -2.26
C ARG A 102 -16.30 14.61 -2.33
N LEU A 103 -17.00 15.49 -3.05
CA LEU A 103 -18.41 15.29 -3.35
C LEU A 103 -18.57 14.18 -4.41
N ALA A 104 -19.75 13.55 -4.44
CA ALA A 104 -20.06 12.52 -5.44
C ALA A 104 -19.96 13.03 -6.89
N THR A 105 -20.14 14.31 -7.12
CA THR A 105 -20.00 14.96 -8.43
C THR A 105 -18.57 15.35 -8.80
N GLU A 106 -17.61 15.21 -7.88
CA GLU A 106 -16.22 15.62 -8.06
C GLU A 106 -15.30 14.42 -8.33
N ASN A 107 -14.21 14.64 -9.07
CA ASN A 107 -13.20 13.63 -9.36
C ASN A 107 -12.02 13.64 -8.37
N VAL A 108 -11.75 14.79 -7.75
CA VAL A 108 -10.65 15.00 -6.81
C VAL A 108 -11.18 15.57 -5.50
N ALA A 109 -10.47 15.28 -4.41
CA ALA A 109 -10.81 15.81 -3.10
C ALA A 109 -10.23 17.19 -2.88
N LYS A 110 -10.95 18.02 -2.12
CA LYS A 110 -10.58 19.37 -1.70
C LYS A 110 -10.27 19.38 -0.20
N LEU A 111 -9.46 20.32 0.24
CA LEU A 111 -9.12 20.49 1.64
C LEU A 111 -10.14 21.39 2.34
N TYR A 112 -10.68 20.86 3.44
CA TYR A 112 -11.63 21.56 4.31
C TYR A 112 -11.11 21.58 5.75
N TYR A 113 -11.67 22.53 6.54
CA TYR A 113 -11.47 22.53 7.97
C TYR A 113 -12.73 22.94 8.74
N LYS A 114 -12.72 22.62 10.04
CA LYS A 114 -13.64 23.08 11.07
C LYS A 114 -12.85 23.42 12.32
N THR A 115 -13.28 24.39 13.08
CA THR A 115 -12.65 24.79 14.36
C THR A 115 -13.02 23.88 15.52
N SER A 116 -14.00 23.00 15.34
CA SER A 116 -14.40 21.96 16.29
C SER A 116 -15.21 20.87 15.56
N PHE A 117 -15.51 19.74 16.23
CA PHE A 117 -16.27 18.66 15.63
C PHE A 117 -17.63 19.13 15.07
N ASN A 118 -18.36 19.96 15.79
CA ASN A 118 -19.66 20.52 15.39
C ASN A 118 -19.53 21.90 14.73
N GLY A 119 -18.32 22.39 14.50
CA GLY A 119 -18.06 23.68 13.89
C GLY A 119 -18.51 23.78 12.45
N LYS A 120 -18.66 25.01 11.96
CA LYS A 120 -18.96 25.27 10.54
C LYS A 120 -17.81 24.77 9.67
N GLU A 121 -18.17 24.13 8.58
CA GLU A 121 -17.21 23.67 7.55
C GLU A 121 -16.79 24.83 6.64
N HIS A 122 -15.49 24.92 6.36
CA HIS A 122 -14.90 25.89 5.47
C HIS A 122 -14.03 25.18 4.43
N LEU A 123 -14.20 25.52 3.14
CA LEU A 123 -13.28 25.15 2.08
C LEU A 123 -11.99 25.96 2.27
N LEU A 124 -10.87 25.25 2.38
CA LEU A 124 -9.56 25.87 2.56
C LEU A 124 -8.75 25.92 1.26
N TYR A 125 -8.77 24.81 0.49
CA TYR A 125 -8.04 24.74 -0.76
C TYR A 125 -8.67 23.76 -1.76
N ASP A 126 -8.78 24.20 -3.03
CA ASP A 126 -9.15 23.37 -4.17
C ASP A 126 -7.90 23.16 -5.03
N PRO A 127 -7.45 21.92 -5.31
CA PRO A 127 -6.24 21.69 -6.10
C PRO A 127 -6.29 22.25 -7.52
N ILE A 128 -7.49 22.56 -8.06
CA ILE A 128 -7.64 23.22 -9.36
C ILE A 128 -7.07 24.67 -9.37
N TRP A 129 -6.94 25.29 -8.21
CA TRP A 129 -6.38 26.64 -8.09
C TRP A 129 -4.86 26.68 -8.29
N PHE A 130 -4.21 25.51 -8.20
CA PHE A 130 -2.78 25.43 -8.37
C PHE A 130 -2.40 25.59 -9.87
N ASN A 131 -1.57 26.59 -10.17
CA ASN A 131 -1.04 26.91 -11.50
C ASN A 131 -2.06 27.28 -12.59
N ASN A 132 -3.31 27.64 -12.26
CA ASN A 132 -4.36 28.07 -13.20
C ASN A 132 -4.43 27.22 -14.49
N SER A 133 -4.11 25.92 -14.42
CA SER A 133 -3.96 25.09 -15.60
C SER A 133 -5.18 24.15 -15.73
N GLU A 134 -6.06 24.45 -16.65
CA GLU A 134 -7.16 23.56 -17.07
C GLU A 134 -6.65 22.20 -17.61
N THR A 135 -5.38 22.13 -18.00
CA THR A 135 -4.77 20.94 -18.60
C THR A 135 -4.00 20.04 -17.61
N LYS A 136 -3.61 20.57 -16.45
CA LYS A 136 -2.86 19.81 -15.43
C LYS A 136 -3.74 19.48 -14.24
N ASN A 137 -3.99 18.21 -14.03
CA ASN A 137 -4.78 17.74 -12.90
C ASN A 137 -3.85 17.48 -11.70
N PHE A 138 -3.96 18.33 -10.68
CA PHE A 138 -3.29 18.13 -9.41
C PHE A 138 -4.23 17.47 -8.40
N ILE A 139 -3.64 16.70 -7.50
CA ILE A 139 -4.30 16.14 -6.32
C ILE A 139 -3.55 16.57 -5.06
N ILE A 140 -4.26 16.62 -3.94
CA ILE A 140 -3.67 16.82 -2.62
C ILE A 140 -3.27 15.46 -2.06
N ASN A 141 -1.96 15.18 -1.96
CA ASN A 141 -1.44 13.94 -1.38
C ASN A 141 -1.59 13.92 0.13
N TYR A 142 -1.17 14.99 0.77
CA TYR A 142 -1.30 15.21 2.21
C TYR A 142 -1.26 16.71 2.52
N PHE A 143 -1.53 17.03 3.77
CA PHE A 143 -1.42 18.36 4.32
C PHE A 143 -1.01 18.27 5.78
N GLN A 144 -0.37 19.35 6.29
CA GLN A 144 0.06 19.43 7.67
C GLN A 144 -0.14 20.86 8.20
N PRO A 145 -1.10 21.10 9.12
CA PRO A 145 -1.23 22.37 9.81
C PRO A 145 -0.02 22.61 10.74
N ASP A 146 0.33 23.87 10.95
CA ASP A 146 1.27 24.27 11.98
C ASP A 146 0.65 24.09 13.39
N TRP A 147 1.46 24.19 14.43
CA TRP A 147 1.02 23.94 15.80
C TRP A 147 -0.02 24.94 16.29
N LYS A 148 0.00 26.18 15.77
CA LYS A 148 -0.93 27.27 16.13
C LYS A 148 -2.17 27.34 15.25
N ASN A 149 -2.35 26.45 14.29
CA ASN A 149 -3.44 26.48 13.31
C ASN A 149 -3.50 27.81 12.53
N SER A 150 -2.33 28.43 12.26
CA SER A 150 -2.22 29.69 11.51
C SER A 150 -1.84 29.48 10.04
N LYS A 151 -1.08 28.43 9.75
CA LYS A 151 -0.64 28.04 8.41
C LYS A 151 -0.85 26.55 8.19
N ILE A 152 -0.93 26.17 6.95
CA ILE A 152 -0.99 24.77 6.55
C ILE A 152 -0.11 24.55 5.32
N ALA A 153 0.76 23.55 5.40
CA ALA A 153 1.51 23.06 4.24
C ALA A 153 0.67 22.02 3.50
N ILE A 154 0.57 22.16 2.17
CA ILE A 154 -0.24 21.30 1.31
C ILE A 154 0.67 20.70 0.25
N SER A 155 0.74 19.37 0.21
CA SER A 155 1.48 18.62 -0.80
C SER A 155 0.58 18.32 -2.00
N LEU A 156 1.03 18.75 -3.18
CA LEU A 156 0.32 18.63 -4.44
C LEU A 156 1.14 17.80 -5.43
N THR A 157 0.52 16.81 -6.04
CA THR A 157 1.14 16.02 -7.10
C THR A 157 0.35 16.17 -8.40
N GLU A 158 1.07 16.41 -9.49
CA GLU A 158 0.49 16.30 -10.82
C GLU A 158 0.14 14.83 -11.07
N LYS A 159 -1.06 14.57 -11.60
CA LYS A 159 -1.59 13.25 -11.89
C LYS A 159 -0.54 12.34 -12.54
N GLY A 160 -0.39 11.16 -12.00
CA GLY A 160 0.54 10.12 -12.51
C GLY A 160 2.01 10.32 -12.15
N LYS A 161 2.40 11.41 -11.47
CA LYS A 161 3.76 11.61 -10.99
C LYS A 161 3.88 11.23 -9.51
N GLU A 162 5.04 10.72 -9.13
CA GLU A 162 5.36 10.41 -7.72
C GLU A 162 6.40 11.39 -7.15
N ILE A 163 6.28 12.64 -7.55
CA ILE A 163 6.98 13.81 -6.97
C ILE A 163 5.94 14.86 -6.68
N SER A 164 6.01 15.47 -5.53
CA SER A 164 5.10 16.55 -5.14
C SER A 164 5.77 17.92 -5.09
N GLN A 165 4.91 18.92 -5.06
CA GLN A 165 5.24 20.30 -4.74
C GLN A 165 4.52 20.66 -3.44
N ILE A 166 5.15 21.45 -2.56
CA ILE A 166 4.52 21.92 -1.33
C ILE A 166 4.25 23.40 -1.46
N ILE A 167 3.01 23.80 -1.19
CA ILE A 167 2.60 25.19 -0.98
C ILE A 167 2.24 25.42 0.48
N ILE A 168 2.29 26.66 0.91
CA ILE A 168 1.94 27.06 2.26
C ILE A 168 0.77 28.06 2.17
N LEU A 169 -0.28 27.80 2.92
CA LEU A 169 -1.47 28.63 2.95
C LEU A 169 -1.67 29.21 4.35
N ASN A 170 -1.93 30.51 4.44
CA ASN A 170 -2.37 31.17 5.67
C ASN A 170 -3.87 30.87 5.88
N ILE A 171 -4.22 30.21 7.00
CA ILE A 171 -5.58 29.72 7.26
C ILE A 171 -6.56 30.88 7.51
N HIS A 172 -6.11 31.98 8.12
CA HIS A 172 -6.97 33.11 8.48
C HIS A 172 -7.32 34.01 7.27
N THR A 173 -6.32 34.21 6.39
CA THR A 173 -6.51 35.07 5.21
C THR A 173 -6.91 34.30 3.96
N ASN A 174 -6.80 32.95 4.00
CA ASN A 174 -6.97 32.04 2.87
C ASN A 174 -6.06 32.35 1.67
N GLN A 175 -4.86 32.90 1.96
CA GLN A 175 -3.89 33.27 0.93
C GLN A 175 -2.73 32.27 0.91
N VAL A 176 -2.38 31.81 -0.29
CA VAL A 176 -1.17 31.01 -0.51
C VAL A 176 0.04 31.95 -0.46
N LEU A 177 1.07 31.55 0.28
CA LEU A 177 2.35 32.28 0.34
C LEU A 177 3.09 32.12 -1.00
N SER A 178 4.09 32.97 -1.23
CA SER A 178 4.79 33.06 -2.52
C SER A 178 5.71 31.88 -2.80
N GLU A 179 6.19 31.19 -1.76
CA GLU A 179 7.09 30.06 -1.89
C GLU A 179 6.38 28.79 -2.33
N VAL A 180 6.99 28.09 -3.32
CA VAL A 180 6.62 26.75 -3.75
C VAL A 180 7.86 25.86 -3.65
N LEU A 181 7.77 24.78 -2.89
CA LEU A 181 8.87 23.83 -2.74
C LEU A 181 8.68 22.70 -3.76
N GLU A 182 9.70 22.45 -4.54
CA GLU A 182 9.70 21.44 -5.59
C GLU A 182 10.45 20.17 -5.17
N ASN A 183 10.23 19.08 -5.89
CA ASN A 183 10.92 17.81 -5.70
C ASN A 183 10.79 17.26 -4.28
N THR A 184 9.57 17.29 -3.77
CA THR A 184 9.25 16.86 -2.42
C THR A 184 8.59 15.47 -2.39
N TRP A 185 8.67 14.79 -1.25
CA TRP A 185 8.08 13.47 -1.04
C TRP A 185 6.54 13.52 -1.09
N PRO A 186 5.88 12.63 -1.88
CA PRO A 186 4.43 12.70 -2.10
C PRO A 186 3.59 11.97 -1.04
N SER A 187 4.15 11.61 0.10
CA SER A 187 3.46 10.87 1.15
C SER A 187 3.57 11.56 2.50
N ASP A 188 2.51 11.46 3.30
CA ASP A 188 2.51 11.91 4.71
C ASP A 188 3.36 11.02 5.61
N VAL A 189 3.63 9.78 5.21
CA VAL A 189 4.58 8.91 5.91
C VAL A 189 6.00 9.41 5.67
N GLY A 190 6.59 10.06 6.68
CA GLY A 190 7.91 10.69 6.58
C GLY A 190 7.92 11.99 5.75
N GLY A 191 6.77 12.62 5.54
CA GLY A 191 6.60 13.80 4.70
C GLY A 191 7.13 15.08 5.33
N LEU A 192 6.25 15.84 5.99
CA LEU A 192 6.57 17.17 6.53
C LEU A 192 6.32 17.25 8.03
N GLN A 193 7.24 17.90 8.76
CA GLN A 193 7.14 18.14 10.21
C GLN A 193 7.39 19.61 10.53
N TRP A 194 6.41 20.31 11.08
CA TRP A 194 6.59 21.68 11.56
C TRP A 194 7.54 21.74 12.75
N LEU A 195 8.40 22.75 12.77
CA LEU A 195 9.21 23.07 13.94
C LEU A 195 8.30 23.54 15.08
N PRO A 196 8.67 23.31 16.36
CA PRO A 196 7.81 23.66 17.50
C PRO A 196 7.47 25.13 17.64
N ASP A 197 8.28 26.03 17.08
CA ASP A 197 8.09 27.49 17.09
C ASP A 197 7.30 28.03 15.88
N ASP A 198 6.91 27.13 14.94
CA ASP A 198 6.25 27.45 13.66
C ASP A 198 7.06 28.36 12.73
N SER A 199 8.38 28.50 12.95
CA SER A 199 9.27 29.31 12.10
C SER A 199 9.52 28.67 10.72
N GLY A 200 9.25 27.39 10.60
CA GLY A 200 9.45 26.58 9.39
C GLY A 200 9.11 25.13 9.63
N PHE A 201 9.52 24.28 8.70
CA PHE A 201 9.30 22.84 8.77
C PHE A 201 10.44 22.06 8.14
N ILE A 202 10.44 20.75 8.38
CA ILE A 202 11.38 19.80 7.79
C ILE A 202 10.61 18.94 6.81
N TYR A 203 11.19 18.69 5.62
CA TYR A 203 10.60 17.89 4.58
C TYR A 203 11.64 17.01 3.88
N VAL A 204 11.19 15.95 3.17
CA VAL A 204 12.09 15.09 2.38
C VAL A 204 12.15 15.60 0.94
N HIS A 205 13.38 15.79 0.47
CA HIS A 205 13.69 16.31 -0.86
C HIS A 205 14.40 15.25 -1.72
N PHE A 206 14.01 15.20 -3.00
CA PHE A 206 14.65 14.38 -4.03
C PHE A 206 15.70 15.21 -4.79
N PRO A 207 16.98 14.84 -4.76
CA PRO A 207 18.01 15.58 -5.50
C PRO A 207 17.90 15.41 -7.01
N ASN A 208 17.29 14.31 -7.49
CA ASN A 208 17.11 13.98 -8.89
C ASN A 208 15.61 13.87 -9.22
N ALA A 209 15.06 14.89 -9.87
CA ALA A 209 13.62 14.99 -10.16
C ALA A 209 13.16 14.22 -11.40
N THR A 210 14.06 13.53 -12.12
CA THR A 210 13.70 12.78 -13.32
C THR A 210 13.20 11.38 -12.94
N ALA A 211 11.89 11.18 -12.97
CA ALA A 211 11.23 9.96 -12.51
C ALA A 211 11.76 8.65 -13.11
N ASN A 212 12.24 8.67 -14.34
CA ASN A 212 12.83 7.51 -15.03
C ASN A 212 14.36 7.40 -14.86
N SER A 213 14.99 8.29 -14.08
CA SER A 213 16.41 8.20 -13.76
C SER A 213 16.67 7.07 -12.76
N LYS A 214 17.68 6.25 -13.00
CA LYS A 214 18.13 5.19 -12.06
C LYS A 214 18.43 5.71 -10.65
N ASN A 215 18.72 7.00 -10.52
CA ASN A 215 19.08 7.66 -9.25
C ASN A 215 17.90 8.43 -8.61
N PHE A 216 16.69 8.30 -9.15
CA PHE A 216 15.52 9.07 -8.73
C PHE A 216 15.26 9.00 -7.21
N LEU A 217 15.31 7.80 -6.62
CA LEU A 217 15.07 7.56 -5.21
C LEU A 217 16.36 7.52 -4.35
N LEU A 218 17.53 7.79 -4.94
CA LEU A 218 18.80 7.71 -4.22
C LEU A 218 19.21 9.08 -3.65
N ASN A 219 19.89 9.04 -2.50
CA ASN A 219 20.47 10.21 -1.84
C ASN A 219 19.45 11.28 -1.46
N THR A 220 18.23 10.89 -1.14
CA THR A 220 17.22 11.79 -0.59
C THR A 220 17.70 12.42 0.72
N SER A 221 17.19 13.60 1.07
CA SER A 221 17.65 14.37 2.21
C SER A 221 16.48 15.01 2.95
N ALA A 222 16.56 15.05 4.27
CA ALA A 222 15.67 15.91 5.08
C ALA A 222 16.23 17.32 5.11
N LEU A 223 15.47 18.26 4.55
CA LEU A 223 15.80 19.68 4.49
C LEU A 223 14.93 20.47 5.46
N GLN A 224 15.48 21.52 6.07
CA GLN A 224 14.75 22.52 6.82
C GLN A 224 14.44 23.70 5.91
N HIS A 225 13.15 24.03 5.81
CA HIS A 225 12.65 25.24 5.17
C HIS A 225 12.24 26.28 6.22
N LYS A 226 12.54 27.56 6.00
CA LYS A 226 12.08 28.67 6.81
C LYS A 226 11.01 29.45 6.06
N ILE A 227 9.90 29.73 6.73
CA ILE A 227 8.77 30.47 6.15
C ILE A 227 9.22 31.84 5.64
N GLY A 228 8.82 32.17 4.41
CA GLY A 228 9.14 33.45 3.74
C GLY A 228 10.50 33.44 3.02
N GLU A 229 11.26 32.33 3.06
CA GLU A 229 12.52 32.21 2.35
C GLU A 229 12.36 31.39 1.05
N SER A 230 13.28 31.55 0.12
CA SER A 230 13.35 30.71 -1.08
C SER A 230 13.88 29.32 -0.73
N GLN A 231 13.32 28.26 -1.36
CA GLN A 231 13.80 26.88 -1.24
C GLN A 231 15.33 26.73 -1.47
N LYS A 232 15.94 27.62 -2.24
CA LYS A 232 17.38 27.63 -2.49
C LYS A 232 18.21 27.87 -1.20
N ASN A 233 17.61 28.45 -0.18
CA ASN A 233 18.22 28.70 1.11
C ASN A 233 18.03 27.54 2.10
N ASP A 234 17.30 26.50 1.70
CA ASP A 234 17.01 25.37 2.58
C ASP A 234 18.29 24.63 2.97
N THR A 235 18.36 24.22 4.21
CA THR A 235 19.54 23.57 4.76
C THR A 235 19.30 22.08 5.00
N THR A 236 20.26 21.27 4.58
CA THR A 236 20.24 19.82 4.88
C THR A 236 20.50 19.63 6.39
N ILE A 237 19.62 18.88 7.04
CA ILE A 237 19.77 18.55 8.47
C ILE A 237 19.98 17.07 8.74
N PHE A 238 19.53 16.19 7.84
CA PHE A 238 19.71 14.75 7.99
C PHE A 238 19.78 14.06 6.63
N SER A 239 20.91 13.47 6.30
CA SER A 239 21.14 12.69 5.08
C SER A 239 22.45 11.90 5.17
N LYS A 240 22.69 10.99 4.21
CA LYS A 240 23.98 10.28 4.05
C LYS A 240 25.14 11.25 3.94
N GLN A 241 25.02 12.28 3.09
CA GLN A 241 26.11 13.24 2.82
C GLN A 241 26.35 14.17 4.02
N PHE A 242 25.30 14.59 4.70
CA PHE A 242 25.41 15.49 5.85
C PHE A 242 25.91 14.78 7.10
N CYS A 243 25.42 13.57 7.37
CA CYS A 243 25.71 12.77 8.56
C CYS A 243 26.67 11.61 8.22
N GLN A 244 27.84 11.90 7.65
CA GLN A 244 28.79 10.86 7.16
C GLN A 244 29.27 9.89 8.26
N HIS A 245 29.19 10.26 9.52
CA HIS A 245 29.55 9.40 10.66
C HIS A 245 28.45 8.37 11.01
N LEU A 246 27.26 8.51 10.42
CA LEU A 246 26.14 7.59 10.62
C LEU A 246 26.07 6.55 9.50
N ASN A 247 25.49 5.39 9.80
CA ASN A 247 25.31 4.34 8.81
C ASN A 247 24.01 4.55 8.01
N ILE A 248 23.96 5.63 7.21
CA ILE A 248 22.87 5.95 6.28
C ILE A 248 23.31 5.50 4.88
N LYS A 249 22.50 4.70 4.20
CA LYS A 249 22.74 4.25 2.83
C LYS A 249 22.16 5.24 1.81
N GLU A 250 22.59 5.15 0.55
CA GLU A 250 22.04 6.02 -0.51
C GLU A 250 20.58 5.71 -0.87
N GLU A 251 20.17 4.46 -0.66
CA GLU A 251 18.80 3.99 -0.86
C GLU A 251 17.90 4.16 0.37
N ASP A 252 18.41 4.70 1.48
CA ASP A 252 17.58 5.02 2.65
C ASP A 252 16.85 6.36 2.45
N PHE A 253 15.63 6.44 2.98
CA PHE A 253 14.87 7.69 3.05
C PHE A 253 15.04 8.32 4.42
N PRO A 254 15.88 9.38 4.55
CA PRO A 254 16.07 10.11 5.80
C PRO A 254 14.80 10.90 6.13
N THR A 255 14.10 10.53 7.18
CA THR A 255 12.89 11.22 7.65
C THR A 255 13.08 11.74 9.06
N ILE A 256 12.42 12.85 9.38
CA ILE A 256 12.42 13.44 10.73
C ILE A 256 11.03 13.28 11.34
N ASN A 257 10.99 12.99 12.64
CA ASN A 257 9.76 12.95 13.42
C ASN A 257 9.83 13.97 14.58
N ILE A 258 8.75 14.75 14.71
CA ILE A 258 8.48 15.69 15.81
C ILE A 258 7.04 15.42 16.26
N GLU A 259 6.86 14.69 17.36
CA GLU A 259 5.54 14.21 17.79
C GLU A 259 4.69 15.28 18.48
N SER A 260 5.32 16.29 19.08
CA SER A 260 4.63 17.36 19.80
C SER A 260 5.43 18.65 19.82
N GLN A 261 4.74 19.75 20.07
CA GLN A 261 5.37 21.08 20.24
C GLN A 261 6.34 21.13 21.44
N SER A 262 6.15 20.27 22.43
CA SER A 262 7.02 20.18 23.61
C SER A 262 8.22 19.24 23.42
N ASN A 263 8.43 18.67 22.25
CA ASN A 263 9.55 17.75 21.99
C ASN A 263 10.89 18.46 22.16
N LYS A 264 11.79 17.81 22.93
CA LYS A 264 13.16 18.26 23.14
C LYS A 264 14.13 17.72 22.09
N TYR A 265 13.70 16.73 21.32
CA TYR A 265 14.52 15.98 20.37
C TYR A 265 13.89 15.91 18.99
N LEU A 266 14.71 16.02 17.97
CA LEU A 266 14.43 15.56 16.62
C LEU A 266 14.81 14.08 16.54
N ILE A 267 13.93 13.27 15.97
CA ILE A 267 14.24 11.85 15.70
C ILE A 267 14.37 11.65 14.20
N GLY A 268 15.61 11.38 13.78
CA GLY A 268 15.91 11.02 12.39
C GLY A 268 15.83 9.51 12.19
N THR A 269 15.07 9.05 11.21
CA THR A 269 14.99 7.63 10.88
C THR A 269 15.43 7.36 9.45
N THR A 270 16.07 6.19 9.23
CA THR A 270 16.39 5.69 7.89
C THR A 270 15.28 4.75 7.44
N SER A 271 14.26 5.32 6.82
CA SER A 271 13.10 4.59 6.32
C SER A 271 13.40 3.87 5.00
N GLY A 272 12.50 3.00 4.55
CA GLY A 272 12.62 2.25 3.29
C GLY A 272 11.84 0.95 3.33
N ALA A 273 12.18 0.00 2.47
CA ALA A 273 11.59 -1.34 2.42
C ALA A 273 11.98 -2.25 3.59
N ASN A 274 12.59 -1.70 4.62
CA ASN A 274 12.99 -2.45 5.81
C ASN A 274 11.77 -2.75 6.70
N ALA A 275 11.76 -3.95 7.29
CA ALA A 275 10.86 -4.24 8.41
C ALA A 275 11.20 -3.41 9.66
N TYR A 276 12.48 -3.08 9.85
CA TYR A 276 13.03 -2.29 10.98
C TYR A 276 14.02 -1.26 10.49
N SER A 277 13.97 -0.05 11.07
CA SER A 277 14.81 1.10 10.72
C SER A 277 15.86 1.38 11.78
N ASN A 278 16.93 2.10 11.41
CA ASN A 278 17.76 2.78 12.38
C ASN A 278 17.12 4.12 12.75
N ALA A 279 17.26 4.52 13.99
CA ALA A 279 16.86 5.85 14.47
C ALA A 279 17.99 6.53 15.19
N TYR A 280 18.03 7.84 15.03
CA TYR A 280 19.02 8.74 15.60
C TYR A 280 18.30 9.92 16.25
N TYR A 281 18.90 10.56 17.25
CA TYR A 281 18.32 11.72 17.90
C TYR A 281 19.28 12.89 17.91
N LEU A 282 18.71 14.08 17.90
CA LEU A 282 19.40 15.36 18.04
C LEU A 282 18.59 16.27 18.97
N PRO A 283 19.20 16.92 19.98
CA PRO A 283 18.50 17.98 20.70
C PRO A 283 18.01 19.07 19.75
N ILE A 284 16.76 19.53 19.92
CA ILE A 284 16.14 20.46 18.96
C ILE A 284 16.85 21.80 18.86
N ASN A 285 17.48 22.26 19.97
CA ASN A 285 18.30 23.46 20.01
C ASN A 285 19.64 23.30 19.26
N GLU A 286 20.01 22.12 18.84
CA GLU A 286 21.21 21.83 18.03
C GLU A 286 20.86 21.61 16.53
N ILE A 287 19.63 21.97 16.09
CA ILE A 287 19.23 21.81 14.69
C ILE A 287 20.25 22.47 13.75
N GLY A 288 20.62 21.76 12.68
CA GLY A 288 21.68 22.17 11.76
C GLY A 288 23.08 21.70 12.18
N SER A 289 23.28 21.16 13.38
CA SER A 289 24.54 20.52 13.76
C SER A 289 24.61 19.08 13.25
N LYS A 290 25.84 18.54 13.20
CA LYS A 290 26.10 17.16 12.83
C LYS A 290 26.12 16.19 14.02
N ASN A 291 25.73 16.64 15.22
CA ASN A 291 25.86 15.91 16.48
C ASN A 291 24.79 14.81 16.68
N TRP A 292 24.24 14.28 15.60
CA TRP A 292 23.28 13.19 15.64
C TRP A 292 23.88 11.96 16.35
N LYS A 293 23.12 11.38 17.28
CA LYS A 293 23.52 10.20 18.06
C LYS A 293 22.57 9.04 17.77
N PRO A 294 23.08 7.79 17.75
CA PRO A 294 22.21 6.62 17.67
C PRO A 294 21.20 6.59 18.82
N LEU A 295 19.91 6.37 18.49
CA LEU A 295 18.84 6.08 19.45
C LEU A 295 18.63 4.58 19.53
N PHE A 296 18.30 3.96 18.41
CA PHE A 296 18.27 2.52 18.25
C PHE A 296 18.66 2.12 16.82
N LEU A 297 19.14 0.91 16.67
CA LEU A 297 19.50 0.35 15.37
C LEU A 297 18.56 -0.82 15.03
N LYS A 298 18.53 -1.25 13.79
CA LYS A 298 17.63 -2.31 13.30
C LYS A 298 17.71 -3.64 14.07
N GLN A 299 18.84 -3.94 14.73
CA GLN A 299 19.00 -5.14 15.54
C GLN A 299 18.25 -5.11 16.89
N GLU A 300 17.76 -3.94 17.34
CA GLU A 300 16.84 -3.81 18.47
C GLU A 300 15.42 -4.19 18.12
N LEU A 301 15.14 -4.38 16.82
CA LEU A 301 13.86 -4.81 16.28
C LEU A 301 12.67 -3.92 16.73
N ILE A 302 12.90 -2.60 16.81
CA ILE A 302 11.87 -1.61 17.16
C ILE A 302 11.01 -1.35 15.94
N LYS A 303 9.69 -1.53 16.08
CA LYS A 303 8.72 -1.33 15.01
C LYS A 303 8.01 0.02 15.07
N GLU A 304 7.69 0.44 16.29
CA GLU A 304 7.00 1.70 16.59
C GLU A 304 7.50 2.25 17.92
N TYR A 305 7.43 3.55 18.08
CA TYR A 305 7.82 4.22 19.31
C TYR A 305 7.05 5.55 19.50
N THR A 306 7.00 6.03 20.74
CA THR A 306 6.58 7.40 21.09
C THR A 306 7.46 7.93 22.22
N ILE A 307 7.67 9.25 22.23
CA ILE A 307 8.54 9.91 23.21
C ILE A 307 7.70 10.54 24.30
N ILE A 308 8.09 10.29 25.54
CA ILE A 308 7.43 10.77 26.75
C ILE A 308 8.46 11.44 27.65
N GLY A 309 8.61 12.76 27.53
CA GLY A 309 9.67 13.50 28.23
C GLY A 309 11.05 13.01 27.84
N ASP A 310 11.80 12.45 28.80
CA ASP A 310 13.12 11.85 28.59
C ASP A 310 13.07 10.31 28.45
N SER A 311 11.88 9.73 28.21
CA SER A 311 11.67 8.31 28.02
C SER A 311 11.13 8.01 26.60
N ILE A 312 11.42 6.80 26.13
CA ILE A 312 10.84 6.24 24.90
C ILE A 312 10.05 4.99 25.25
N VAL A 313 8.76 4.98 24.88
CA VAL A 313 7.91 3.79 24.86
C VAL A 313 7.97 3.20 23.47
N PHE A 314 8.15 1.91 23.36
CA PHE A 314 8.41 1.27 22.07
C PHE A 314 7.79 -0.13 21.97
N LYS A 315 7.41 -0.50 20.75
CA LYS A 315 6.98 -1.84 20.35
C LYS A 315 8.14 -2.57 19.68
N THR A 316 8.47 -3.76 20.13
CA THR A 316 9.60 -4.54 19.60
C THR A 316 9.25 -6.01 19.45
N SER A 317 9.86 -6.67 18.45
CA SER A 317 9.84 -8.12 18.30
C SER A 317 11.09 -8.81 18.90
N TYR A 318 11.96 -8.09 19.60
CA TYR A 318 13.15 -8.65 20.21
C TYR A 318 12.76 -9.67 21.32
N ASN A 319 13.03 -10.96 21.07
CA ASN A 319 12.58 -12.09 21.89
C ASN A 319 11.05 -12.05 22.16
N ALA A 320 10.27 -11.61 21.19
CA ALA A 320 8.81 -11.48 21.26
C ALA A 320 8.21 -11.40 19.84
N PRO A 321 8.13 -12.50 19.08
CA PRO A 321 7.65 -12.50 17.70
C PRO A 321 6.29 -11.80 17.48
N ASN A 322 5.38 -11.90 18.45
CA ASN A 322 4.07 -11.23 18.44
C ASN A 322 4.11 -9.81 19.05
N PHE A 323 5.30 -9.28 19.26
CA PHE A 323 5.63 -7.99 19.86
C PHE A 323 5.35 -7.90 21.37
N LYS A 324 6.09 -7.01 22.00
CA LYS A 324 5.91 -6.51 23.37
C LYS A 324 6.09 -5.01 23.37
N ILE A 325 5.58 -4.33 24.40
CA ILE A 325 5.79 -2.89 24.60
C ILE A 325 6.71 -2.70 25.81
N GLY A 326 7.78 -1.94 25.60
CA GLY A 326 8.75 -1.60 26.63
C GLY A 326 8.93 -0.11 26.81
N ILE A 327 9.66 0.28 27.85
CA ILE A 327 10.04 1.68 28.13
C ILE A 327 11.50 1.74 28.56
N THR A 328 12.24 2.73 28.03
CA THR A 328 13.63 3.04 28.42
C THR A 328 13.89 4.54 28.36
N SER A 329 15.05 4.99 28.86
CA SER A 329 15.47 6.39 28.78
C SER A 329 16.06 6.72 27.41
N ILE A 330 15.79 7.91 26.88
CA ILE A 330 16.44 8.42 25.65
C ILE A 330 17.92 8.72 25.90
N LYS A 331 18.24 9.26 27.08
CA LYS A 331 19.61 9.66 27.40
C LYS A 331 20.56 8.47 27.56
N ASN A 332 20.02 7.34 27.94
CA ASN A 332 20.80 6.10 28.18
C ASN A 332 19.96 4.88 27.73
N PRO A 333 19.72 4.72 26.41
CA PRO A 333 18.79 3.74 25.90
C PRO A 333 19.34 2.30 26.06
N ASN A 334 18.53 1.42 26.65
CA ASN A 334 18.81 -0.01 26.69
C ASN A 334 17.55 -0.79 26.34
N PHE A 335 17.35 -1.00 25.06
CA PHE A 335 16.15 -1.64 24.55
C PHE A 335 16.05 -3.14 24.87
N LYS A 336 17.19 -3.83 24.97
CA LYS A 336 17.24 -5.27 25.26
C LYS A 336 16.86 -5.59 26.70
N GLN A 337 17.20 -4.70 27.64
CA GLN A 337 16.93 -4.82 29.07
C GLN A 337 15.87 -3.82 29.55
N ALA A 338 15.12 -3.23 28.64
CA ALA A 338 14.08 -2.26 28.96
C ALA A 338 12.98 -2.89 29.83
N LYS A 339 12.38 -2.07 30.69
CA LYS A 339 11.21 -2.48 31.47
C LYS A 339 10.06 -2.79 30.52
N THR A 340 9.53 -4.02 30.58
CA THR A 340 8.33 -4.43 29.84
C THR A 340 7.09 -3.83 30.51
N LEU A 341 6.26 -3.14 29.71
CA LEU A 341 4.94 -2.64 30.11
C LEU A 341 3.85 -3.63 29.70
N VAL A 342 3.86 -4.05 28.43
CA VAL A 342 2.94 -5.07 27.90
C VAL A 342 3.76 -6.24 27.40
N PRO A 343 3.62 -7.42 27.99
CA PRO A 343 4.31 -8.64 27.56
C PRO A 343 3.72 -9.16 26.25
N GLU A 344 4.50 -9.99 25.55
CA GLU A 344 4.03 -10.74 24.39
C GLU A 344 2.90 -11.71 24.77
N SER A 345 1.94 -11.87 23.87
CA SER A 345 0.93 -12.94 23.88
C SER A 345 1.25 -14.00 22.82
N LYS A 346 1.03 -15.28 23.15
CA LYS A 346 1.23 -16.38 22.18
C LYS A 346 0.21 -16.36 21.03
N ASP A 347 -1.02 -15.95 21.33
CA ASP A 347 -2.16 -16.07 20.41
C ASP A 347 -2.51 -14.76 19.70
N TYR A 348 -1.98 -13.63 20.17
CA TYR A 348 -2.33 -12.31 19.68
C TYR A 348 -1.09 -11.47 19.41
N VAL A 349 -1.11 -10.80 18.27
CA VAL A 349 -0.07 -9.84 17.86
C VAL A 349 -0.42 -8.46 18.37
N ILE A 350 0.50 -7.73 18.98
CA ILE A 350 0.30 -6.30 19.28
C ILE A 350 0.45 -5.54 17.96
N THR A 351 -0.66 -4.95 17.47
CA THR A 351 -0.71 -4.30 16.16
C THR A 351 -0.54 -2.80 16.20
N ASP A 352 -0.92 -2.14 17.31
CA ASP A 352 -0.88 -0.69 17.46
C ASP A 352 -0.77 -0.30 18.93
N PHE A 353 -0.23 0.87 19.24
CA PHE A 353 -0.27 1.47 20.57
C PHE A 353 -0.15 2.99 20.52
N THR A 354 -0.66 3.64 21.56
CA THR A 354 -0.49 5.09 21.79
C THR A 354 -0.57 5.42 23.27
N VAL A 355 -0.16 6.64 23.62
CA VAL A 355 -0.18 7.13 25.01
C VAL A 355 -0.99 8.42 25.09
N THR A 356 -1.80 8.55 26.12
CA THR A 356 -2.52 9.77 26.49
C THR A 356 -2.18 10.18 27.93
N ALA A 357 -2.75 11.28 28.43
CA ALA A 357 -2.65 11.64 29.85
C ALA A 357 -3.25 10.57 30.80
N GLU A 358 -4.16 9.72 30.28
CA GLU A 358 -4.83 8.68 31.08
C GLU A 358 -4.11 7.33 31.11
N GLY A 359 -3.09 7.12 30.28
CA GLY A 359 -2.32 5.88 30.23
C GLY A 359 -1.87 5.44 28.84
N LEU A 360 -1.37 4.23 28.77
CA LEU A 360 -0.99 3.53 27.53
C LEU A 360 -2.19 2.73 27.01
N TYR A 361 -2.48 2.89 25.73
CA TYR A 361 -3.49 2.09 25.03
C TYR A 361 -2.81 1.24 23.97
N TYR A 362 -3.28 -0.01 23.80
CA TYR A 362 -2.72 -0.90 22.80
C TYR A 362 -3.78 -1.82 22.20
N VAL A 363 -3.55 -2.24 20.97
CA VAL A 363 -4.41 -3.13 20.21
C VAL A 363 -3.72 -4.47 20.05
N THR A 364 -4.47 -5.54 20.29
CA THR A 364 -4.04 -6.89 19.93
C THR A 364 -4.92 -7.42 18.81
N SER A 365 -4.39 -8.30 17.97
CA SER A 365 -5.16 -8.94 16.90
C SER A 365 -4.79 -10.41 16.75
N LYS A 366 -5.80 -11.26 16.50
CA LYS A 366 -5.61 -12.66 16.11
C LYS A 366 -5.75 -12.74 14.58
N ASN A 367 -4.74 -13.29 13.92
CA ASN A 367 -4.71 -13.46 12.45
C ASN A 367 -4.96 -12.16 11.66
N SER A 368 -4.79 -10.98 12.28
CA SER A 368 -5.14 -9.65 11.76
C SER A 368 -6.62 -9.45 11.37
N VAL A 369 -7.52 -10.33 11.80
CA VAL A 369 -8.96 -10.27 11.47
C VAL A 369 -9.85 -10.10 12.70
N GLN A 370 -9.31 -10.22 13.90
CA GLN A 370 -10.05 -10.08 15.16
C GLN A 370 -9.24 -9.23 16.14
N ALA A 371 -9.61 -7.96 16.28
CA ALA A 371 -8.89 -6.98 17.08
C ALA A 371 -9.57 -6.69 18.43
N LYS A 372 -8.78 -6.40 19.45
CA LYS A 372 -9.20 -6.00 20.80
C LYS A 372 -8.37 -4.81 21.26
N LEU A 373 -9.01 -3.90 21.98
CA LEU A 373 -8.42 -2.69 22.54
C LEU A 373 -8.25 -2.81 24.05
N TYR A 374 -7.10 -2.39 24.56
CA TYR A 374 -6.77 -2.41 25.97
C TYR A 374 -6.24 -1.07 26.47
N LYS A 375 -6.50 -0.75 27.74
CA LYS A 375 -5.88 0.32 28.52
C LYS A 375 -4.91 -0.30 29.53
N TYR A 376 -3.70 0.21 29.60
CA TYR A 376 -2.71 -0.17 30.61
C TYR A 376 -2.47 0.98 31.58
N THR A 377 -2.75 0.75 32.86
CA THR A 377 -2.52 1.69 33.95
C THR A 377 -2.01 0.94 35.19
N SER A 378 -0.97 1.44 35.84
CA SER A 378 -0.48 0.89 37.12
C SER A 378 -0.37 -0.64 37.15
N LYS A 379 0.13 -1.26 36.07
CA LYS A 379 0.28 -2.73 35.88
C LYS A 379 -1.04 -3.50 35.65
N ARG A 380 -2.18 -2.81 35.46
CA ARG A 380 -3.45 -3.43 35.09
C ARG A 380 -3.69 -3.29 33.59
N HIS A 381 -4.21 -4.35 33.00
CA HIS A 381 -4.66 -4.40 31.60
C HIS A 381 -6.19 -4.51 31.59
N GLU A 382 -6.86 -3.48 31.11
CA GLU A 382 -8.32 -3.44 31.06
C GLU A 382 -8.78 -3.43 29.61
N GLU A 383 -9.62 -4.40 29.21
CA GLU A 383 -10.21 -4.44 27.87
C GLU A 383 -11.26 -3.34 27.74
N ILE A 384 -11.14 -2.51 26.71
CA ILE A 384 -12.16 -1.51 26.35
C ILE A 384 -13.13 -2.18 25.38
N ILE A 385 -14.37 -2.37 25.85
CA ILE A 385 -15.39 -3.02 25.05
C ILE A 385 -15.94 -2.05 24.01
N LEU A 386 -15.78 -2.40 22.75
CA LEU A 386 -16.33 -1.68 21.61
C LEU A 386 -17.74 -2.20 21.28
N PRO A 387 -18.59 -1.39 20.61
CA PRO A 387 -20.00 -1.76 20.32
C PRO A 387 -20.18 -3.02 19.47
N LYS A 388 -19.16 -3.37 18.67
CA LYS A 388 -19.12 -4.53 17.78
C LYS A 388 -17.73 -5.16 17.81
N ILE A 389 -17.62 -6.36 17.30
CA ILE A 389 -16.30 -6.97 17.00
C ILE A 389 -15.78 -6.37 15.69
N TYR A 390 -14.59 -5.80 15.74
CA TYR A 390 -13.91 -5.22 14.59
C TYR A 390 -12.64 -6.01 14.26
N GLY A 391 -12.32 -6.09 12.99
CA GLY A 391 -11.12 -6.77 12.55
C GLY A 391 -9.87 -5.88 12.56
N ASN A 392 -10.06 -4.57 12.47
CA ASN A 392 -8.97 -3.59 12.48
C ASN A 392 -9.32 -2.41 13.40
N ILE A 393 -8.40 -2.07 14.30
CA ILE A 393 -8.48 -0.91 15.21
C ILE A 393 -7.19 -0.12 15.04
N GLU A 394 -7.32 1.18 14.80
CA GLU A 394 -6.22 2.14 14.66
C GLU A 394 -6.38 3.22 15.73
N LEU A 395 -5.29 3.55 16.41
CA LEU A 395 -5.27 4.50 17.50
C LEU A 395 -4.58 5.81 17.08
N SER A 396 -5.06 6.93 17.59
CA SER A 396 -4.35 8.20 17.53
C SER A 396 -4.60 9.04 18.80
N SER A 397 -3.62 9.84 19.20
CA SER A 397 -3.70 10.72 20.36
C SER A 397 -2.83 11.97 20.17
N HIS A 398 -2.93 12.91 21.08
CA HIS A 398 -2.02 14.06 21.16
C HIS A 398 -0.95 13.88 22.27
N GLY A 399 -0.64 12.63 22.61
CA GLY A 399 0.37 12.28 23.61
C GLY A 399 -0.08 12.54 25.05
N GLN A 400 0.89 12.59 25.96
CA GLN A 400 0.63 12.69 27.41
C GLN A 400 -0.04 13.99 27.89
N SER A 401 -0.04 15.04 27.08
CA SER A 401 -0.66 16.32 27.47
C SER A 401 -2.18 16.33 27.27
N ASN A 402 -2.74 15.34 26.59
CA ASN A 402 -4.17 15.28 26.26
C ASN A 402 -4.78 13.93 26.70
N PRO A 403 -5.95 13.92 27.37
CA PRO A 403 -6.57 12.67 27.80
C PRO A 403 -7.30 11.91 26.68
N LYS A 404 -7.60 12.56 25.56
CA LYS A 404 -8.39 11.98 24.46
C LYS A 404 -7.65 10.92 23.69
N LEU A 405 -8.31 9.78 23.49
CA LEU A 405 -7.92 8.74 22.56
C LEU A 405 -8.91 8.75 21.40
N TRP A 406 -8.41 8.81 20.17
CA TRP A 406 -9.18 8.60 18.97
C TRP A 406 -9.03 7.15 18.50
N ILE A 407 -10.16 6.50 18.27
CA ILE A 407 -10.23 5.09 17.87
C ILE A 407 -10.92 5.03 16.51
N THR A 408 -10.21 4.57 15.49
CA THR A 408 -10.79 4.27 14.17
C THR A 408 -10.92 2.77 14.02
N VAL A 409 -12.12 2.29 13.73
CA VAL A 409 -12.41 0.86 13.58
C VAL A 409 -12.90 0.55 12.18
N LYS A 410 -12.53 -0.62 11.68
CA LYS A 410 -12.86 -1.10 10.34
C LYS A 410 -13.19 -2.59 10.38
N GLY A 411 -14.03 -3.02 9.46
CA GLY A 411 -14.38 -4.43 9.27
C GLY A 411 -14.47 -4.79 7.79
N TRP A 412 -14.65 -6.06 7.49
CA TRP A 412 -14.79 -6.53 6.12
C TRP A 412 -16.05 -6.00 5.43
N THR A 413 -17.13 -5.88 6.21
CA THR A 413 -18.46 -5.46 5.76
C THR A 413 -18.94 -4.18 6.44
N THR A 414 -18.08 -3.52 7.21
CA THR A 414 -18.40 -2.32 7.99
C THR A 414 -17.60 -1.13 7.46
N ASN A 415 -18.29 -0.01 7.23
CA ASN A 415 -17.62 1.26 6.95
C ASN A 415 -16.69 1.64 8.12
N SER A 416 -15.68 2.48 7.84
CA SER A 416 -14.85 3.04 8.89
C SER A 416 -15.69 3.85 9.87
N GLU A 417 -15.66 3.49 11.15
CA GLU A 417 -16.32 4.19 12.25
C GLU A 417 -15.26 4.82 13.15
N ARG A 418 -15.57 5.97 13.75
CA ARG A 418 -14.65 6.68 14.63
C ARG A 418 -15.28 6.99 15.97
N TYR A 419 -14.50 6.77 17.02
CA TYR A 419 -14.87 7.03 18.42
C TYR A 419 -13.81 7.92 19.09
N GLU A 420 -14.25 8.69 20.07
CA GLU A 420 -13.40 9.36 21.05
C GLU A 420 -13.58 8.63 22.39
N TYR A 421 -12.47 8.34 23.07
CA TYR A 421 -12.49 7.74 24.39
C TYR A 421 -11.72 8.63 25.36
N THR A 422 -12.39 9.05 26.44
CA THR A 422 -11.83 9.87 27.52
C THR A 422 -12.65 9.67 28.78
N ASN A 423 -12.03 9.71 29.96
CA ASN A 423 -12.68 9.49 31.28
C ASN A 423 -13.52 8.19 31.30
N ASN A 424 -13.04 7.13 30.67
CA ASN A 424 -13.71 5.84 30.50
C ASN A 424 -15.06 5.91 29.75
N VAL A 425 -15.30 6.97 28.97
CA VAL A 425 -16.49 7.15 28.13
C VAL A 425 -16.13 7.03 26.65
N LEU A 426 -16.80 6.12 25.95
CA LEU A 426 -16.70 5.94 24.50
C LEU A 426 -17.78 6.76 23.79
N THR A 427 -17.40 7.76 23.03
CA THR A 427 -18.31 8.67 22.31
C THR A 427 -18.18 8.48 20.81
N PRO A 428 -19.26 8.14 20.07
CA PRO A 428 -19.21 8.04 18.61
C PRO A 428 -19.03 9.41 17.97
N LYS A 429 -18.15 9.48 16.94
CA LYS A 429 -17.86 10.73 16.21
C LYS A 429 -18.23 10.65 14.72
N ASN A 430 -18.01 9.56 14.05
CA ASN A 430 -18.45 9.33 12.68
C ASN A 430 -18.86 7.85 12.59
N VAL A 431 -20.08 7.56 12.98
CA VAL A 431 -20.67 6.23 12.83
C VAL A 431 -21.68 6.31 11.71
N HIS A 432 -21.34 5.76 10.56
CA HIS A 432 -22.25 5.65 9.43
C HIS A 432 -23.12 4.40 9.59
N ASN A 433 -24.41 4.53 9.34
CA ASN A 433 -25.27 3.35 9.22
C ASN A 433 -24.73 2.47 8.10
N THR A 434 -24.39 1.23 8.41
CA THR A 434 -24.03 0.21 7.42
C THR A 434 -25.16 0.08 6.41
N SER A 435 -24.83 0.11 5.13
CA SER A 435 -25.80 -0.17 4.07
C SER A 435 -26.41 -1.55 4.30
N ASN A 436 -27.73 -1.68 4.21
CA ASN A 436 -28.44 -2.97 4.29
C ASN A 436 -27.95 -4.00 3.25
N ILE A 437 -27.27 -3.54 2.20
CA ILE A 437 -26.68 -4.36 1.14
C ILE A 437 -25.73 -5.44 1.68
N LEU A 438 -25.04 -5.18 2.81
CA LEU A 438 -24.06 -6.09 3.38
C LEU A 438 -24.62 -7.04 4.44
N ASN A 439 -25.90 -6.91 4.82
CA ASN A 439 -26.52 -7.74 5.87
C ASN A 439 -26.60 -9.22 5.49
N ASN A 440 -26.57 -9.54 4.20
CA ASN A 440 -26.63 -10.90 3.69
C ASN A 440 -25.25 -11.50 3.38
N ILE A 441 -24.17 -10.78 3.64
CA ILE A 441 -22.81 -11.29 3.44
C ILE A 441 -22.35 -12.02 4.70
N VAL A 442 -21.97 -13.27 4.52
CA VAL A 442 -21.30 -14.09 5.54
C VAL A 442 -19.80 -13.87 5.40
N VAL A 443 -19.12 -13.71 6.54
CA VAL A 443 -17.67 -13.70 6.66
C VAL A 443 -17.27 -14.95 7.44
N GLU A 444 -16.57 -15.85 6.79
CA GLU A 444 -16.08 -17.09 7.39
C GLU A 444 -14.56 -17.02 7.52
N GLU A 445 -14.04 -17.19 8.73
CA GLU A 445 -12.59 -17.19 9.01
C GLU A 445 -12.15 -18.63 9.27
N VAL A 446 -11.22 -19.15 8.44
CA VAL A 446 -10.73 -20.52 8.57
C VAL A 446 -9.21 -20.56 8.63
N GLU A 447 -8.65 -21.67 9.09
CA GLU A 447 -7.22 -21.95 9.04
C GLU A 447 -6.96 -23.15 8.10
N VAL A 448 -6.30 -22.86 6.98
CA VAL A 448 -5.92 -23.85 5.97
C VAL A 448 -4.60 -24.49 6.35
N THR A 449 -4.45 -25.80 6.17
CA THR A 449 -3.17 -26.48 6.35
C THR A 449 -2.32 -26.26 5.10
N GLY A 450 -1.19 -25.57 5.25
CA GLY A 450 -0.24 -25.32 4.18
C GLY A 450 0.62 -26.55 3.82
N HIS A 451 1.42 -26.41 2.78
CA HIS A 451 2.28 -27.45 2.23
C HIS A 451 3.31 -28.03 3.24
N ASP A 452 3.65 -27.26 4.26
CA ASP A 452 4.59 -27.63 5.33
C ASP A 452 3.91 -27.82 6.70
N GLY A 453 2.58 -27.92 6.73
CA GLY A 453 1.78 -28.09 7.93
C GLY A 453 1.44 -26.81 8.70
N GLN A 454 1.94 -25.64 8.26
CA GLN A 454 1.56 -24.34 8.87
C GLN A 454 0.07 -24.04 8.68
N LYS A 455 -0.54 -23.40 9.67
CA LYS A 455 -1.94 -22.97 9.61
C LYS A 455 -2.02 -21.56 9.02
N ILE A 456 -2.56 -21.47 7.81
CA ILE A 456 -2.68 -20.25 7.01
C ILE A 456 -4.09 -19.71 7.20
N PRO A 457 -4.27 -18.48 7.73
CA PRO A 457 -5.59 -17.88 7.85
C PRO A 457 -6.14 -17.55 6.46
N LEU A 458 -7.44 -17.79 6.28
CA LEU A 458 -8.18 -17.48 5.06
C LEU A 458 -9.53 -16.89 5.45
N SER A 459 -9.82 -15.66 4.97
CA SER A 459 -11.12 -15.00 5.12
C SER A 459 -11.94 -15.24 3.86
N ILE A 460 -13.17 -15.77 3.99
CA ILE A 460 -14.05 -16.10 2.88
C ILE A 460 -15.34 -15.30 3.02
N PHE A 461 -15.80 -14.67 1.92
CA PHE A 461 -16.97 -13.82 1.87
C PHE A 461 -17.95 -14.32 0.83
N TYR A 462 -19.20 -14.48 1.20
CA TYR A 462 -20.22 -14.95 0.28
C TYR A 462 -21.65 -14.54 0.74
N HIS A 463 -22.59 -14.54 -0.21
CA HIS A 463 -23.99 -14.35 0.12
C HIS A 463 -24.51 -15.55 0.91
N ARG A 464 -25.34 -15.33 1.96
CA ARG A 464 -25.85 -16.41 2.85
C ARG A 464 -26.56 -17.54 2.13
N ASP A 465 -27.14 -17.26 0.96
CA ASP A 465 -27.85 -18.25 0.14
C ASP A 465 -26.91 -19.02 -0.80
N MET A 466 -25.61 -18.76 -0.74
CA MET A 466 -24.61 -19.46 -1.55
C MET A 466 -24.58 -20.94 -1.21
N VAL A 467 -24.55 -21.78 -2.24
CA VAL A 467 -24.46 -23.24 -2.09
C VAL A 467 -23.03 -23.69 -2.46
N LYS A 468 -22.41 -24.47 -1.57
CA LYS A 468 -21.10 -25.10 -1.81
C LYS A 468 -21.29 -26.29 -2.76
N ASN A 469 -21.17 -26.05 -4.06
CA ASN A 469 -21.35 -27.07 -5.13
C ASN A 469 -20.22 -27.10 -6.16
N GLY A 470 -19.16 -26.30 -5.95
CA GLY A 470 -18.03 -26.20 -6.88
C GLY A 470 -18.25 -25.27 -8.08
N GLU A 471 -19.43 -24.66 -8.22
CA GLU A 471 -19.81 -23.87 -9.40
C GLU A 471 -19.77 -22.35 -9.19
N ASN A 472 -19.45 -21.87 -7.97
CA ASN A 472 -19.40 -20.44 -7.71
C ASN A 472 -18.13 -19.82 -8.26
N GLN A 473 -18.24 -18.61 -8.82
CA GLN A 473 -17.10 -17.79 -9.20
C GLN A 473 -16.38 -17.30 -7.93
N VAL A 474 -15.09 -17.57 -7.82
CA VAL A 474 -14.24 -17.11 -6.71
C VAL A 474 -13.18 -16.15 -7.19
N LEU A 475 -12.98 -15.07 -6.45
CA LEU A 475 -11.83 -14.17 -6.59
C LEU A 475 -11.01 -14.20 -5.29
N ILE A 476 -9.75 -14.66 -5.38
CA ILE A 476 -8.82 -14.70 -4.25
C ILE A 476 -7.84 -13.54 -4.35
N ASP A 477 -7.67 -12.82 -3.24
CA ASP A 477 -6.70 -11.73 -3.05
C ASP A 477 -5.65 -12.15 -2.02
N GLY A 478 -4.41 -11.69 -2.15
CA GLY A 478 -3.32 -11.92 -1.21
C GLY A 478 -2.15 -10.99 -1.50
N TYR A 479 -1.18 -10.88 -0.58
CA TYR A 479 -0.02 -10.00 -0.77
C TYR A 479 1.31 -10.64 -0.36
N GLY A 480 1.57 -10.77 0.95
CA GLY A 480 2.68 -11.53 1.50
C GLY A 480 4.06 -10.89 1.35
N ALA A 481 4.21 -9.58 1.55
CA ALA A 481 5.50 -8.90 1.54
C ALA A 481 5.57 -7.79 2.60
N TYR A 482 6.79 -7.39 2.99
CA TYR A 482 7.12 -6.27 3.90
C TYR A 482 6.50 -6.38 5.29
N GLY A 483 5.98 -7.54 5.68
CA GLY A 483 5.21 -7.70 6.92
C GLY A 483 3.88 -6.95 6.91
N VAL A 484 3.32 -6.64 5.73
CA VAL A 484 2.03 -5.98 5.57
C VAL A 484 0.91 -6.98 5.73
N SER A 485 0.07 -6.78 6.75
CA SER A 485 -1.12 -7.62 6.98
C SER A 485 -2.30 -7.18 6.11
N MET A 486 -3.03 -8.15 5.56
CA MET A 486 -4.30 -7.94 4.86
C MET A 486 -5.43 -7.74 5.87
N LYS A 487 -5.52 -6.52 6.43
CA LYS A 487 -6.47 -6.19 7.50
C LYS A 487 -7.90 -5.96 6.98
N PRO A 488 -8.93 -6.27 7.79
CA PRO A 488 -10.31 -5.97 7.48
C PRO A 488 -10.54 -4.49 7.13
N THR A 489 -11.05 -4.30 5.92
CA THR A 489 -11.45 -3.00 5.38
C THR A 489 -12.46 -3.23 4.27
N LEU A 490 -13.53 -2.45 4.24
CA LEU A 490 -14.51 -2.49 3.14
C LEU A 490 -13.88 -1.91 1.88
N LYS A 491 -13.76 -2.71 0.83
CA LYS A 491 -13.21 -2.31 -0.48
C LYS A 491 -14.29 -2.40 -1.55
N THR A 492 -14.36 -1.38 -2.42
CA THR A 492 -15.39 -1.28 -3.46
C THR A 492 -15.35 -2.45 -4.44
N HIS A 493 -14.18 -2.86 -4.92
CA HIS A 493 -14.08 -3.98 -5.86
C HIS A 493 -14.54 -5.31 -5.25
N ARG A 494 -14.28 -5.56 -3.96
CA ARG A 494 -14.83 -6.73 -3.24
C ARG A 494 -16.34 -6.64 -3.16
N LEU A 495 -16.87 -5.46 -2.84
CA LEU A 495 -18.32 -5.24 -2.79
C LEU A 495 -18.98 -5.51 -4.14
N LEU A 496 -18.41 -5.01 -5.24
CA LEU A 496 -18.94 -5.29 -6.59
C LEU A 496 -18.97 -6.78 -6.90
N TRP A 497 -17.90 -7.51 -6.59
CA TRP A 497 -17.83 -8.97 -6.80
C TRP A 497 -18.92 -9.71 -6.02
N LEU A 498 -19.11 -9.35 -4.75
CA LEU A 498 -20.13 -9.95 -3.88
C LEU A 498 -21.56 -9.61 -4.31
N LEU A 499 -21.81 -8.40 -4.81
CA LEU A 499 -23.13 -7.98 -5.30
C LEU A 499 -23.56 -8.71 -6.58
N GLU A 500 -22.62 -9.16 -7.38
CA GLU A 500 -22.86 -9.99 -8.56
C GLU A 500 -22.85 -11.50 -8.24
N GLY A 501 -22.93 -11.87 -6.95
CA GLY A 501 -23.06 -13.26 -6.51
C GLY A 501 -21.75 -14.05 -6.41
N GLY A 502 -20.61 -13.42 -6.67
CA GLY A 502 -19.32 -14.09 -6.52
C GLY A 502 -18.91 -14.33 -5.06
N VAL A 503 -18.07 -15.33 -4.82
CA VAL A 503 -17.39 -15.58 -3.56
C VAL A 503 -16.04 -14.86 -3.59
N TYR A 504 -15.71 -14.12 -2.54
CA TYR A 504 -14.40 -13.46 -2.42
C TYR A 504 -13.59 -14.10 -1.30
N ALA A 505 -12.27 -14.22 -1.48
CA ALA A 505 -11.41 -14.73 -0.43
C ALA A 505 -10.14 -13.87 -0.27
N VAL A 506 -9.64 -13.78 0.97
CA VAL A 506 -8.36 -13.12 1.29
C VAL A 506 -7.46 -14.14 1.96
N ALA A 507 -6.36 -14.47 1.29
CA ALA A 507 -5.34 -15.39 1.83
C ALA A 507 -4.29 -14.59 2.61
N HIS A 508 -4.16 -14.89 3.90
CA HIS A 508 -3.22 -14.24 4.82
C HIS A 508 -1.88 -14.99 4.85
N VAL A 509 -1.17 -14.92 3.73
CA VAL A 509 0.02 -15.74 3.46
C VAL A 509 1.26 -15.23 4.20
N ARG A 510 2.24 -16.10 4.40
CA ARG A 510 3.56 -15.74 4.95
C ARG A 510 4.24 -14.66 4.09
N GLY A 511 5.04 -13.81 4.76
CA GLY A 511 5.55 -12.55 4.21
C GLY A 511 4.71 -11.35 4.63
N GLY A 512 3.45 -11.56 5.07
CA GLY A 512 2.63 -10.60 5.79
C GLY A 512 2.96 -10.53 7.29
N GLY A 513 2.18 -9.76 8.05
CA GLY A 513 2.36 -9.56 9.49
C GLY A 513 1.29 -10.18 10.38
N GLU A 514 0.41 -11.02 9.83
CA GLU A 514 -0.82 -11.50 10.46
C GLU A 514 -0.58 -12.29 11.75
N LYS A 515 0.53 -13.03 11.82
CA LYS A 515 0.99 -13.78 12.99
C LYS A 515 2.35 -13.28 13.49
N GLY A 516 2.59 -11.95 13.41
CA GLY A 516 3.78 -11.29 13.93
C GLY A 516 5.02 -11.37 13.05
N SER A 517 6.19 -11.11 13.65
CA SER A 517 7.46 -10.99 12.90
C SER A 517 7.94 -12.30 12.28
N ASP A 518 7.64 -13.44 12.90
CA ASP A 518 8.06 -14.74 12.36
C ASP A 518 7.20 -15.14 11.14
N TRP A 519 5.95 -14.66 11.05
CA TRP A 519 5.12 -14.82 9.87
C TRP A 519 5.71 -14.06 8.66
N HIS A 520 6.22 -12.83 8.89
CA HIS A 520 6.95 -12.08 7.88
C HIS A 520 8.22 -12.81 7.45
N LYS A 521 9.05 -13.24 8.41
CA LYS A 521 10.30 -13.98 8.11
C LYS A 521 10.03 -15.27 7.36
N GLY A 522 8.91 -15.95 7.63
CA GLY A 522 8.48 -17.16 6.95
C GLY A 522 8.18 -17.00 5.45
N GLY A 523 8.05 -15.77 4.95
CA GLY A 523 7.91 -15.43 3.53
C GLY A 523 8.89 -14.35 3.06
N TYR A 524 10.10 -14.32 3.61
CA TYR A 524 11.13 -13.31 3.41
C TYR A 524 12.38 -13.93 2.78
N LYS A 525 12.97 -13.27 1.77
CA LYS A 525 14.20 -13.71 1.09
C LYS A 525 14.14 -15.19 0.70
N ALA A 526 15.05 -16.03 1.23
CA ALA A 526 15.13 -17.46 0.93
C ALA A 526 13.85 -18.25 1.25
N PHE A 527 12.98 -17.73 2.11
CA PHE A 527 11.69 -18.35 2.47
C PHE A 527 10.51 -17.81 1.67
N LYS A 528 10.76 -16.96 0.67
CA LYS A 528 9.71 -16.31 -0.12
C LYS A 528 8.80 -17.29 -0.84
N SER A 529 9.27 -18.46 -1.19
CA SER A 529 8.46 -19.52 -1.83
C SER A 529 7.25 -19.93 -0.98
N ASN A 530 7.32 -19.81 0.33
CA ASN A 530 6.18 -20.08 1.20
C ASN A 530 4.99 -19.15 0.90
N THR A 531 5.23 -17.90 0.43
CA THR A 531 4.16 -16.94 0.11
C THR A 531 3.19 -17.48 -0.95
N TRP A 532 3.68 -17.95 -2.08
CA TRP A 532 2.79 -18.47 -3.13
C TRP A 532 2.34 -19.92 -2.87
N LYS A 533 3.11 -20.72 -2.15
CA LYS A 533 2.69 -22.06 -1.74
C LYS A 533 1.54 -22.02 -0.72
N ASP A 534 1.58 -21.07 0.21
CA ASP A 534 0.47 -20.80 1.13
C ASP A 534 -0.80 -20.40 0.33
N PHE A 535 -0.65 -19.54 -0.68
CA PHE A 535 -1.74 -19.09 -1.53
C PHE A 535 -2.33 -20.25 -2.36
N ILE A 536 -1.49 -21.09 -2.94
CA ILE A 536 -1.90 -22.31 -3.64
C ILE A 536 -2.68 -23.23 -2.69
N SER A 537 -2.20 -23.44 -1.46
CA SER A 537 -2.92 -24.23 -0.46
C SER A 537 -4.31 -23.66 -0.12
N CYS A 538 -4.44 -22.32 -0.06
CA CYS A 538 -5.74 -21.68 0.10
C CYS A 538 -6.67 -21.91 -1.11
N ALA A 539 -6.15 -21.85 -2.32
CA ALA A 539 -6.90 -22.13 -3.54
C ALA A 539 -7.36 -23.60 -3.60
N GLU A 540 -6.50 -24.53 -3.26
CA GLU A 540 -6.82 -25.97 -3.15
C GLU A 540 -7.87 -26.25 -2.07
N TYR A 541 -7.80 -25.55 -0.93
CA TYR A 541 -8.82 -25.63 0.12
C TYR A 541 -10.20 -25.22 -0.40
N LEU A 542 -10.30 -24.07 -1.10
CA LEU A 542 -11.55 -23.59 -1.65
C LEU A 542 -12.17 -24.58 -2.67
N THR A 543 -11.33 -25.23 -3.47
CA THR A 543 -11.76 -26.26 -4.42
C THR A 543 -12.21 -27.53 -3.70
N SER A 544 -11.40 -28.04 -2.77
CA SER A 544 -11.69 -29.29 -2.05
C SER A 544 -12.93 -29.18 -1.16
N ASN A 545 -13.26 -27.98 -0.68
CA ASN A 545 -14.45 -27.71 0.12
C ASN A 545 -15.64 -27.21 -0.71
N GLN A 546 -15.57 -27.37 -2.04
CA GLN A 546 -16.66 -27.08 -2.98
C GLN A 546 -17.16 -25.62 -2.97
N TYR A 547 -16.31 -24.65 -2.54
CA TYR A 547 -16.63 -23.24 -2.77
C TYR A 547 -16.58 -22.91 -4.25
N THR A 548 -15.70 -23.58 -5.01
CA THR A 548 -15.43 -23.31 -6.42
C THR A 548 -14.75 -24.51 -7.10
N SER A 549 -14.41 -24.35 -8.36
CA SER A 549 -13.52 -25.23 -9.11
C SER A 549 -12.43 -24.43 -9.85
N PRO A 550 -11.35 -25.05 -10.35
CA PRO A 550 -10.30 -24.36 -11.08
C PRO A 550 -10.80 -23.47 -12.23
N LYS A 551 -11.84 -23.91 -12.93
CA LYS A 551 -12.47 -23.16 -14.04
C LYS A 551 -13.28 -21.94 -13.59
N LYS A 552 -13.54 -21.81 -12.30
CA LYS A 552 -14.35 -20.76 -11.69
C LYS A 552 -13.54 -19.85 -10.75
N MET A 553 -12.20 -20.03 -10.72
CA MET A 553 -11.33 -19.32 -9.78
C MET A 553 -10.47 -18.29 -10.49
N ALA A 554 -10.62 -17.04 -10.11
CA ALA A 554 -9.74 -15.93 -10.48
C ALA A 554 -8.88 -15.51 -9.28
N ILE A 555 -7.68 -14.99 -9.56
CA ILE A 555 -6.73 -14.53 -8.54
C ILE A 555 -6.26 -13.11 -8.84
N LEU A 556 -6.05 -12.32 -7.77
CA LEU A 556 -5.73 -10.90 -7.86
C LEU A 556 -4.62 -10.52 -6.87
N SER A 557 -3.64 -9.78 -7.32
CA SER A 557 -2.75 -9.02 -6.45
C SER A 557 -2.02 -7.93 -7.24
N GLY A 558 -1.17 -7.13 -6.56
CA GLY A 558 -0.41 -6.07 -7.21
C GLY A 558 0.92 -5.78 -6.53
N SER A 559 1.74 -4.94 -7.16
CA SER A 559 3.05 -4.53 -6.63
C SER A 559 3.92 -5.75 -6.30
N ALA A 560 4.46 -5.87 -5.08
CA ALA A 560 5.17 -7.08 -4.63
C ALA A 560 4.33 -8.36 -4.69
N GLY A 561 3.00 -8.26 -4.65
CA GLY A 561 2.09 -9.39 -4.86
C GLY A 561 2.12 -9.95 -6.29
N GLY A 562 2.79 -9.28 -7.23
CA GLY A 562 3.13 -9.83 -8.55
C GLY A 562 3.98 -11.11 -8.46
N ILE A 563 4.89 -11.17 -7.47
CA ILE A 563 5.67 -12.40 -7.18
C ILE A 563 4.71 -13.53 -6.80
N LEU A 564 3.76 -13.27 -5.91
CA LEU A 564 2.77 -14.24 -5.45
C LEU A 564 1.96 -14.80 -6.61
N ILE A 565 1.29 -13.94 -7.38
CA ILE A 565 0.40 -14.38 -8.48
C ILE A 565 1.19 -14.96 -9.64
N GLY A 566 2.30 -14.30 -10.04
CA GLY A 566 3.15 -14.77 -11.14
C GLY A 566 3.73 -16.15 -10.86
N ARG A 567 4.20 -16.42 -9.63
CA ARG A 567 4.70 -17.73 -9.23
C ARG A 567 3.56 -18.75 -9.06
N ALA A 568 2.41 -18.36 -8.53
CA ALA A 568 1.26 -19.26 -8.42
C ALA A 568 0.85 -19.83 -9.80
N ILE A 569 0.73 -18.97 -10.83
CA ILE A 569 0.34 -19.42 -12.16
C ILE A 569 1.46 -20.15 -12.95
N THR A 570 2.74 -19.91 -12.60
CA THR A 570 3.85 -20.64 -13.24
C THR A 570 4.15 -21.97 -12.56
N GLU A 571 3.73 -22.15 -11.30
CA GLU A 571 3.85 -23.40 -10.54
C GLU A 571 2.61 -24.31 -10.70
N ARG A 572 1.40 -23.70 -10.66
CA ARG A 572 0.11 -24.42 -10.77
C ARG A 572 -0.83 -23.71 -11.75
N PRO A 573 -0.51 -23.71 -13.07
CA PRO A 573 -1.34 -23.07 -14.08
C PRO A 573 -2.73 -23.74 -14.21
N ASP A 574 -2.85 -25.00 -13.84
CA ASP A 574 -4.07 -25.81 -13.86
C ASP A 574 -5.13 -25.40 -12.84
N LEU A 575 -4.75 -24.64 -11.82
CA LEU A 575 -5.61 -24.33 -10.66
C LEU A 575 -6.48 -23.08 -10.86
N PHE A 576 -6.21 -22.28 -11.88
CA PHE A 576 -6.82 -20.96 -12.04
C PHE A 576 -7.42 -20.75 -13.45
N ALA A 577 -8.60 -20.13 -13.51
CA ALA A 577 -9.19 -19.67 -14.75
C ALA A 577 -8.60 -18.32 -15.20
N ALA A 578 -8.32 -17.43 -14.26
CA ALA A 578 -7.79 -16.10 -14.54
C ALA A 578 -6.82 -15.62 -13.48
N ALA A 579 -5.83 -14.82 -13.91
CA ALA A 579 -4.92 -14.10 -13.05
C ALA A 579 -4.89 -12.61 -13.42
N ILE A 580 -5.04 -11.74 -12.41
CA ILE A 580 -4.97 -10.29 -12.55
C ILE A 580 -3.80 -9.80 -11.71
N ILE A 581 -2.88 -9.04 -12.33
CA ILE A 581 -1.70 -8.51 -11.66
C ILE A 581 -1.59 -7.01 -11.94
N GLU A 582 -1.73 -6.20 -10.89
CA GLU A 582 -1.63 -4.75 -10.99
C GLU A 582 -0.20 -4.30 -10.62
N PHE A 583 0.50 -3.65 -11.54
CA PHE A 583 1.84 -3.06 -11.30
C PHE A 583 2.83 -4.07 -10.68
N GLY A 584 2.88 -5.32 -11.18
CA GLY A 584 3.50 -6.45 -10.49
C GLY A 584 5.01 -6.58 -10.65
N LEU A 585 5.73 -6.93 -9.56
CA LEU A 585 7.11 -7.40 -9.60
C LEU A 585 7.14 -8.83 -10.17
N LEU A 586 7.63 -9.00 -11.41
CA LEU A 586 7.53 -10.25 -12.16
C LEU A 586 8.89 -10.78 -12.68
N ASN A 587 9.95 -9.95 -12.67
CA ASN A 587 11.29 -10.32 -13.13
C ASN A 587 12.34 -9.96 -12.07
N MET A 588 12.52 -10.83 -11.08
CA MET A 588 13.30 -10.56 -9.88
C MET A 588 14.82 -10.57 -10.12
N LEU A 589 15.29 -11.20 -11.19
CA LEU A 589 16.70 -11.11 -11.58
C LEU A 589 17.10 -9.75 -12.17
N ARG A 590 16.11 -8.90 -12.50
CA ARG A 590 16.35 -7.55 -13.02
C ARG A 590 15.94 -6.44 -12.06
N PHE A 591 15.32 -6.79 -10.91
CA PHE A 591 14.72 -5.78 -10.05
C PHE A 591 15.72 -4.79 -9.45
N GLU A 592 16.98 -5.18 -9.20
CA GLU A 592 18.00 -4.25 -8.68
C GLU A 592 18.41 -3.17 -9.70
N THR A 593 18.06 -3.31 -10.97
CA THR A 593 18.46 -2.37 -12.03
C THR A 593 17.55 -1.17 -12.19
N HIS A 594 16.40 -1.17 -11.51
CA HIS A 594 15.47 -0.03 -11.56
C HIS A 594 15.59 0.91 -10.34
N ASN A 595 14.89 2.05 -10.40
CA ASN A 595 15.02 3.17 -9.45
C ASN A 595 14.85 2.78 -7.98
N ASN A 596 13.89 1.88 -7.67
CA ASN A 596 13.61 1.44 -6.32
C ASN A 596 14.28 0.10 -5.97
N GLY A 597 15.08 -0.44 -6.88
CA GLY A 597 15.67 -1.77 -6.76
C GLY A 597 16.57 -1.91 -5.54
N ALA A 598 17.52 -0.99 -5.38
CA ALA A 598 18.44 -0.99 -4.25
C ALA A 598 17.72 -1.00 -2.89
N ASN A 599 16.64 -0.23 -2.74
CA ASN A 599 15.81 -0.22 -1.53
C ASN A 599 15.12 -1.58 -1.29
N ASN A 600 14.62 -2.21 -2.34
CA ASN A 600 13.90 -3.50 -2.26
C ASN A 600 14.81 -4.71 -1.98
N THR A 601 16.14 -4.60 -2.14
CA THR A 601 17.07 -5.67 -1.72
C THR A 601 16.93 -6.01 -0.24
N LYS A 602 16.47 -5.06 0.55
CA LYS A 602 16.23 -5.23 1.98
C LYS A 602 15.14 -6.27 2.27
N GLU A 603 14.14 -6.40 1.39
CA GLU A 603 13.05 -7.38 1.51
C GLU A 603 13.34 -8.67 0.74
N PHE A 604 13.86 -8.57 -0.48
CA PHE A 604 13.93 -9.72 -1.38
C PHE A 604 15.33 -10.34 -1.49
N GLY A 605 16.38 -9.62 -1.10
CA GLY A 605 17.77 -10.05 -1.26
C GLY A 605 18.47 -9.34 -2.41
N SER A 606 19.77 -9.63 -2.61
CA SER A 606 20.61 -9.02 -3.63
C SER A 606 21.28 -10.07 -4.52
N LEU A 607 21.41 -9.76 -5.79
CA LEU A 607 22.18 -10.57 -6.77
C LEU A 607 23.67 -10.68 -6.44
N LYS A 608 24.17 -9.85 -5.52
CA LYS A 608 25.57 -9.86 -5.07
C LYS A 608 25.90 -10.99 -4.11
N ASP A 609 24.86 -11.62 -3.53
CA ASP A 609 24.98 -12.78 -2.64
C ASP A 609 24.51 -14.05 -3.36
N PRO A 610 25.32 -15.15 -3.40
CA PRO A 610 24.96 -16.37 -4.14
C PRO A 610 23.69 -17.07 -3.64
N GLU A 611 23.41 -17.03 -2.34
CA GLU A 611 22.21 -17.67 -1.78
C GLU A 611 20.97 -16.80 -2.01
N GLU A 612 21.12 -15.48 -1.90
CA GLU A 612 20.04 -14.53 -2.24
C GLU A 612 19.74 -14.54 -3.75
N PHE A 613 20.74 -14.72 -4.61
CA PHE A 613 20.54 -14.94 -6.05
C PHE A 613 19.64 -16.16 -6.33
N LYS A 614 19.88 -17.29 -5.67
CA LYS A 614 19.03 -18.48 -5.82
C LYS A 614 17.58 -18.18 -5.40
N ALA A 615 17.41 -17.46 -4.31
CA ALA A 615 16.09 -17.06 -3.85
C ALA A 615 15.40 -16.10 -4.85
N LEU A 616 16.13 -15.15 -5.41
CA LEU A 616 15.62 -14.22 -6.43
C LEU A 616 15.23 -14.96 -7.72
N LEU A 617 16.01 -15.94 -8.15
CA LEU A 617 15.66 -16.79 -9.30
C LEU A 617 14.39 -17.59 -9.02
N GLU A 618 14.24 -18.14 -7.81
CA GLU A 618 13.03 -18.86 -7.39
C GLU A 618 11.79 -17.92 -7.36
N MET A 619 11.94 -16.66 -6.99
CA MET A 619 10.88 -15.64 -7.01
C MET A 619 10.51 -15.15 -8.42
N ASP A 620 11.37 -15.36 -9.41
CA ASP A 620 11.28 -14.76 -10.72
C ASP A 620 10.21 -15.43 -11.59
N ALA A 621 9.01 -14.87 -11.62
CA ALA A 621 7.91 -15.43 -12.40
C ALA A 621 8.22 -15.46 -13.90
N TYR A 622 8.92 -14.43 -14.43
CA TYR A 622 9.27 -14.34 -15.84
C TYR A 622 10.17 -15.51 -16.29
N HIS A 623 11.16 -15.91 -15.49
CA HIS A 623 12.04 -17.03 -15.82
C HIS A 623 11.38 -18.39 -15.59
N HIS A 624 10.28 -18.46 -14.83
CA HIS A 624 9.50 -19.68 -14.62
C HIS A 624 8.40 -19.92 -15.66
N VAL A 625 8.17 -19.01 -16.61
CA VAL A 625 7.27 -19.28 -17.75
C VAL A 625 7.90 -20.36 -18.63
N LYS A 626 7.22 -21.49 -18.75
CA LYS A 626 7.63 -22.67 -19.52
C LYS A 626 7.03 -22.66 -20.90
N GLN A 627 7.79 -23.12 -21.90
CA GLN A 627 7.33 -23.27 -23.26
C GLN A 627 6.34 -24.43 -23.39
N ASN A 628 5.33 -24.28 -24.23
CA ASN A 628 4.29 -25.27 -24.48
C ASN A 628 3.43 -25.63 -23.26
N GLU A 629 3.30 -24.72 -22.29
CA GLU A 629 2.42 -24.87 -21.14
C GLU A 629 1.08 -24.17 -21.39
N LYS A 630 0.02 -24.60 -20.71
CA LYS A 630 -1.31 -23.98 -20.76
C LYS A 630 -1.49 -23.07 -19.55
N TYR A 631 -1.40 -21.77 -19.76
CA TYR A 631 -1.60 -20.78 -18.70
C TYR A 631 -3.05 -20.29 -18.62
N PRO A 632 -3.52 -19.84 -17.44
CA PRO A 632 -4.83 -19.20 -17.30
C PRO A 632 -4.92 -17.93 -18.16
N ALA A 633 -6.11 -17.35 -18.26
CA ALA A 633 -6.27 -16.01 -18.77
C ALA A 633 -5.50 -15.00 -17.87
N VAL A 634 -4.78 -14.04 -18.47
CA VAL A 634 -3.98 -13.09 -17.72
C VAL A 634 -4.31 -11.65 -18.13
N LEU A 635 -4.58 -10.80 -17.14
CA LEU A 635 -4.68 -9.36 -17.30
C LEU A 635 -3.59 -8.70 -16.45
N LEU A 636 -2.63 -8.05 -17.10
CA LEU A 636 -1.66 -7.18 -16.44
C LEU A 636 -2.07 -5.73 -16.61
N THR A 637 -2.01 -4.95 -15.52
CA THR A 637 -2.13 -3.49 -15.58
C THR A 637 -0.82 -2.84 -15.17
N ALA A 638 -0.45 -1.72 -15.80
CA ALA A 638 0.76 -0.98 -15.48
C ALA A 638 0.58 0.52 -15.74
N GLY A 639 1.33 1.36 -15.02
CA GLY A 639 1.47 2.77 -15.31
C GLY A 639 2.78 3.04 -16.05
N LEU A 640 2.74 3.88 -17.08
CA LEU A 640 3.94 4.21 -17.84
C LEU A 640 4.93 5.05 -17.01
N ASN A 641 4.41 5.82 -16.04
CA ASN A 641 5.17 6.70 -15.16
C ASN A 641 5.47 6.09 -13.78
N ASP A 642 5.34 4.77 -13.63
CA ASP A 642 5.55 4.10 -12.35
C ASP A 642 7.06 4.02 -12.00
N PRO A 643 7.54 4.78 -10.98
CA PRO A 643 8.94 4.73 -10.57
C PRO A 643 9.24 3.59 -9.59
N ARG A 644 8.19 2.94 -9.04
CA ARG A 644 8.32 1.86 -8.06
C ARG A 644 8.44 0.51 -8.71
N VAL A 645 7.61 0.27 -9.74
CA VAL A 645 7.59 -0.96 -10.54
C VAL A 645 7.47 -0.59 -12.01
N PRO A 646 8.58 -0.33 -12.70
CA PRO A 646 8.57 0.04 -14.10
C PRO A 646 7.76 -0.90 -14.99
N VAL A 647 7.12 -0.34 -15.99
CA VAL A 647 6.20 -1.06 -16.91
C VAL A 647 6.83 -2.30 -17.55
N TRP A 648 8.15 -2.32 -17.71
CA TRP A 648 8.85 -3.44 -18.35
C TRP A 648 8.76 -4.77 -17.57
N PHE A 649 8.46 -4.77 -16.27
CA PHE A 649 8.13 -6.00 -15.54
C PHE A 649 6.91 -6.69 -16.16
N SER A 650 5.87 -5.90 -16.45
CA SER A 650 4.64 -6.40 -17.05
C SER A 650 4.82 -6.72 -18.54
N THR A 651 5.50 -5.86 -19.31
CA THR A 651 5.71 -6.07 -20.75
C THR A 651 6.50 -7.34 -21.05
N LYS A 652 7.60 -7.57 -20.33
CA LYS A 652 8.43 -8.78 -20.50
C LYS A 652 7.65 -10.05 -20.15
N PHE A 653 6.90 -10.05 -19.05
CA PHE A 653 6.16 -11.21 -18.60
C PHE A 653 5.03 -11.56 -19.58
N ILE A 654 4.26 -10.56 -20.05
CA ILE A 654 3.17 -10.82 -20.99
C ILE A 654 3.69 -11.26 -22.36
N ALA A 655 4.78 -10.66 -22.87
CA ALA A 655 5.40 -11.07 -24.14
C ALA A 655 5.83 -12.53 -24.11
N LYS A 656 6.44 -12.97 -22.99
CA LYS A 656 6.85 -14.37 -22.83
C LYS A 656 5.65 -15.32 -22.72
N LEU A 657 4.59 -14.92 -22.00
CA LEU A 657 3.36 -15.69 -21.93
C LEU A 657 2.70 -15.82 -23.31
N GLN A 658 2.61 -14.73 -24.08
CA GLN A 658 2.02 -14.76 -25.42
C GLN A 658 2.77 -15.68 -26.38
N MET A 659 4.09 -15.80 -26.23
CA MET A 659 4.93 -16.64 -27.09
C MET A 659 4.94 -18.12 -26.66
N TYR A 660 4.87 -18.40 -25.35
CA TYR A 660 5.12 -19.73 -24.80
C TYR A 660 3.84 -20.51 -24.47
N ASP A 661 2.72 -19.80 -24.28
CA ASP A 661 1.43 -20.41 -23.98
C ASP A 661 0.82 -21.12 -25.19
N VAL A 662 0.26 -22.30 -24.96
CA VAL A 662 -0.47 -23.06 -25.99
C VAL A 662 -1.98 -23.15 -25.72
N SER A 663 -2.46 -22.39 -24.73
CA SER A 663 -3.91 -22.24 -24.51
C SER A 663 -4.49 -21.16 -25.44
N ASN A 664 -5.82 -21.12 -25.54
CA ASN A 664 -6.54 -20.03 -26.21
C ASN A 664 -6.96 -18.91 -25.24
N ASN A 665 -6.47 -18.94 -24.00
CA ASN A 665 -6.81 -17.97 -22.97
C ASN A 665 -6.15 -16.61 -23.28
N PRO A 666 -6.84 -15.47 -23.11
CA PRO A 666 -6.28 -14.16 -23.42
C PRO A 666 -5.11 -13.81 -22.50
N LYS A 667 -4.07 -13.20 -23.06
CA LYS A 667 -2.91 -12.65 -22.37
C LYS A 667 -2.86 -11.14 -22.66
N LEU A 668 -3.43 -10.34 -21.77
CA LEU A 668 -3.69 -8.92 -21.98
C LEU A 668 -2.78 -8.04 -21.14
N LEU A 669 -2.32 -6.94 -21.75
CA LEU A 669 -1.56 -5.88 -21.09
C LEU A 669 -2.26 -4.55 -21.28
N LEU A 670 -2.74 -3.94 -20.19
CA LEU A 670 -3.36 -2.62 -20.17
C LEU A 670 -2.39 -1.61 -19.49
N VAL A 671 -1.85 -0.69 -20.28
CA VAL A 671 -0.94 0.34 -19.79
C VAL A 671 -1.65 1.69 -19.79
N ASP A 672 -1.65 2.38 -18.66
CA ASP A 672 -2.10 3.78 -18.58
C ASP A 672 -0.89 4.72 -18.77
N SER A 673 -0.95 5.54 -19.83
CA SER A 673 0.12 6.49 -20.19
C SER A 673 0.33 7.61 -19.17
N ASP A 674 -0.70 7.92 -18.38
CA ASP A 674 -0.73 9.05 -17.45
C ASP A 674 -0.64 8.63 -15.97
N SER A 675 -0.67 7.33 -15.67
CA SER A 675 -0.63 6.83 -14.29
C SER A 675 0.77 6.37 -13.88
N GLY A 676 1.04 6.48 -12.58
CA GLY A 676 2.17 5.86 -11.89
C GLY A 676 1.76 4.51 -11.28
N HIS A 677 2.04 4.32 -9.98
CA HIS A 677 1.71 3.08 -9.23
C HIS A 677 0.23 2.97 -8.81
N GLY A 678 -0.67 3.74 -9.43
CA GLY A 678 -2.12 3.69 -9.18
C GLY A 678 -2.59 4.26 -7.83
N ILE A 679 -1.72 4.93 -7.07
CA ILE A 679 -2.04 5.43 -5.72
C ILE A 679 -2.84 6.72 -5.78
N ASP A 680 -2.57 7.58 -6.74
CA ASP A 680 -3.10 8.94 -6.85
C ASP A 680 -4.00 9.12 -8.09
N ASP A 681 -4.78 8.08 -8.42
CA ASP A 681 -5.73 8.11 -9.52
C ASP A 681 -7.00 8.92 -9.19
N THR A 682 -7.59 9.54 -10.20
CA THR A 682 -8.90 10.18 -10.07
C THR A 682 -10.01 9.13 -9.88
N LYS A 683 -11.15 9.56 -9.33
CA LYS A 683 -12.31 8.68 -9.09
C LYS A 683 -12.70 7.91 -10.35
N THR A 684 -12.80 8.57 -11.49
CA THR A 684 -13.19 7.93 -12.76
C THR A 684 -12.21 6.84 -13.18
N LYS A 685 -10.91 7.08 -13.05
CA LYS A 685 -9.88 6.06 -13.33
C LYS A 685 -9.99 4.86 -12.40
N ILE A 686 -10.20 5.11 -11.10
CA ILE A 686 -10.37 4.04 -10.11
C ILE A 686 -11.61 3.19 -10.46
N PHE A 687 -12.72 3.81 -10.83
CA PHE A 687 -13.96 3.10 -11.17
C PHE A 687 -13.78 2.26 -12.44
N GLU A 688 -13.14 2.81 -13.45
CA GLU A 688 -12.84 2.07 -14.68
C GLU A 688 -11.88 0.90 -14.42
N ARG A 689 -10.83 1.11 -13.64
CA ARG A 689 -9.87 0.06 -13.26
C ARG A 689 -10.57 -1.10 -12.56
N TYR A 690 -11.40 -0.83 -11.55
CA TYR A 690 -12.14 -1.89 -10.85
C TYR A 690 -13.16 -2.57 -11.75
N ALA A 691 -13.85 -1.84 -12.63
CA ALA A 691 -14.76 -2.45 -13.59
C ALA A 691 -14.02 -3.37 -14.57
N ASN A 692 -12.84 -2.98 -15.06
CA ASN A 692 -11.99 -3.82 -15.91
C ASN A 692 -11.57 -5.12 -15.22
N ILE A 693 -11.10 -5.04 -13.98
CA ILE A 693 -10.66 -6.19 -13.17
C ILE A 693 -11.82 -7.16 -12.94
N ILE A 694 -12.96 -6.65 -12.46
CA ILE A 694 -14.11 -7.47 -12.10
C ILE A 694 -14.78 -8.08 -13.33
N ALA A 695 -14.96 -7.30 -14.41
CA ALA A 695 -15.53 -7.80 -15.65
C ALA A 695 -14.66 -8.89 -16.29
N PHE A 696 -13.32 -8.69 -16.33
CA PHE A 696 -12.39 -9.70 -16.81
C PHE A 696 -12.46 -10.99 -15.98
N ALA A 697 -12.43 -10.87 -14.65
CA ALA A 697 -12.52 -12.02 -13.76
C ALA A 697 -13.84 -12.80 -13.96
N PHE A 698 -14.99 -12.13 -14.02
CA PHE A 698 -16.28 -12.78 -14.26
C PHE A 698 -16.35 -13.44 -15.63
N LYS A 699 -15.84 -12.75 -16.67
CA LYS A 699 -15.80 -13.34 -18.01
C LYS A 699 -15.03 -14.65 -18.03
N GLN A 700 -13.82 -14.65 -17.47
CA GLN A 700 -12.93 -15.80 -17.52
C GLN A 700 -13.38 -16.95 -16.59
N THR A 701 -14.14 -16.65 -15.54
CA THR A 701 -14.77 -17.66 -14.66
C THR A 701 -16.14 -18.12 -15.14
N GLY A 702 -16.58 -17.64 -16.31
CA GLY A 702 -17.80 -18.10 -16.99
C GLY A 702 -19.09 -17.59 -16.36
N HIS A 703 -19.10 -16.35 -15.84
CA HIS A 703 -20.34 -15.71 -15.40
C HIS A 703 -21.20 -15.39 -16.63
N PRO A 704 -22.50 -15.81 -16.66
CA PRO A 704 -23.30 -15.75 -17.89
C PRO A 704 -23.56 -14.33 -18.43
N GLU A 705 -23.61 -13.34 -17.57
CA GLU A 705 -23.89 -11.94 -17.95
C GLU A 705 -22.64 -11.12 -18.30
N TYR A 706 -21.45 -11.71 -18.21
CA TYR A 706 -20.17 -11.05 -18.53
C TYR A 706 -19.48 -11.66 -19.75
N GLN A 707 -20.25 -12.14 -20.71
CA GLN A 707 -19.71 -12.69 -21.96
C GLN A 707 -19.61 -11.61 -23.05
N PHE A 708 -19.26 -11.97 -24.30
CA PHE A 708 -19.27 -11.06 -25.46
C PHE A 708 -20.62 -11.12 -26.16
#